data_d9b45a3fa3e28c356c8c8b5edb245c05
#
_entry.id   d9b45a3fa3e28c356c8c8b5edb245c05
#
_cell.length_a   1.000
_cell.length_b   1.000
_cell.length_c   1.000
_cell.angle_alpha   90.00
_cell.angle_beta   90.00
_cell.angle_gamma   90.00
#
_symmetry.space_group_name_H-M   'P 1'
#
loop_
_entity.id
_entity.type
_entity.pdbx_description
1 polymer ?
#
loop_
_entity_poly.entity_id
_entity_poly.type
_entity_poly.pdbx_seq_one_letter_code
_entity_poly.pdbx_strand_id
1 'polypeptide(L)'
;MASVEPRAEPEDVAHVTDASGTSRARTTVPELPPSTVGRPVVEALVAAAATRRLTLVSAGPGWGKTTVAARWARGGTGPRVAWLTLEPFDDKPAAFWADVLAALRAAGAVPAGHPLETLVVPPRLTPALLRRVLAAIEALPEPVVLVLDDFHHAACAEVAATVDDLLRYRLPLHLVVLTRVDPLLRLQRLRAQGEMTEVGAAELAFDAPAVAALATAQGRDLAADDAGRVVGETGGWGVGVRLRVEEHDATSRARAARSAAEFLLAEVLDSQGPEARRFLLRTSVASAVCPDLAAVLDPGAPTDRLLPGLAAADGFVMTSGGRRTWYRYHPLLREMLLHQLRTEDPAGLREAHQAAARWFAQDGQALRALEHAAAAEDWPLLGEVFVEGAAAELAGPHRETVAQVLRRVPYATLRPDARLHLCAGALASVDERFDAVRLHVARARDLLAPAADLVADPAAAVLLELLAASVARSTGDVRGLATAAGAALAAADAVPYPFPALETYRGLARAHRAAGLAWCAVGPEPAGETTSGTLAAPGGRSWRAPQLYVLGARAAAALLAVAAGRLDVGDAAAREVLVEAERRGWDGYAHVRPAHAARAWVRYLRASDDGLDRHLAHALAADAGGREPASEAAVRLLQALVAADRGHARAARRALVAADRALGRSATPPVLADLWVRATAAARLVDDGTGPALGARVARERLGSAAVVAVCGARELLAAGRTGAAERAVAGLGDAPGEEGDVVVRVEAALVEASALARAGTRRVDAPLGRALDLAAAERVVRPFLAVRGTELDEPLARAVARRGDALAALLRTHLDAPGRAPEPVPLVEPLTERELAVLAVLPSMASNAEVAADLFVSVNTVKAHLKSVYRKLGVGSRREAVRRGRELGVVP
;
A
#
# COMPACT_ATOMS: atom_id res chain seq x y z
N MET A 1 37.18 52.01 -3.43
CA MET A 1 37.01 50.61 -3.83
C MET A 1 36.63 49.83 -2.58
N ALA A 2 35.34 49.69 -2.34
CA ALA A 2 34.79 48.90 -1.23
C ALA A 2 34.27 47.56 -1.82
N SER A 3 34.88 46.50 -1.34
CA SER A 3 34.52 45.13 -1.71
C SER A 3 33.11 44.81 -1.23
N VAL A 4 32.22 44.50 -2.16
CA VAL A 4 30.90 43.98 -1.86
C VAL A 4 31.04 42.45 -1.69
N GLU A 5 30.84 41.96 -0.47
CA GLU A 5 30.68 40.54 -0.20
C GLU A 5 29.39 40.03 -0.86
N PRO A 6 29.38 38.84 -1.49
CA PRO A 6 28.17 38.24 -2.05
C PRO A 6 27.25 37.82 -0.91
N ARG A 7 26.02 38.31 -0.96
CA ARG A 7 24.91 37.81 -0.13
C ARG A 7 24.74 36.29 -0.38
N ALA A 8 24.75 35.52 0.71
CA ALA A 8 24.39 34.13 0.70
C ALA A 8 22.96 33.98 0.14
N GLU A 9 22.83 33.12 -0.84
CA GLU A 9 21.51 32.65 -1.33
C GLU A 9 20.71 32.01 -0.17
N PRO A 10 19.40 32.20 -0.11
CA PRO A 10 18.58 31.56 0.91
C PRO A 10 18.66 30.04 0.73
N GLU A 11 19.23 29.35 1.73
CA GLU A 11 19.18 27.89 1.81
C GLU A 11 17.75 27.40 1.66
N ASP A 12 17.55 26.54 0.68
CA ASP A 12 16.31 25.80 0.38
C ASP A 12 15.66 25.28 1.68
N VAL A 13 14.54 25.86 2.06
CA VAL A 13 13.69 25.44 3.19
C VAL A 13 13.02 24.13 2.80
N ALA A 14 13.76 23.02 2.92
CA ALA A 14 13.19 21.69 2.80
C ALA A 14 12.20 21.48 3.97
N HIS A 15 10.91 21.49 3.67
CA HIS A 15 9.85 21.14 4.60
C HIS A 15 10.08 19.71 5.12
N VAL A 16 10.41 19.58 6.40
CA VAL A 16 10.60 18.28 7.07
C VAL A 16 9.22 17.74 7.50
N THR A 17 8.47 17.25 6.53
CA THR A 17 7.54 16.16 6.80
C THR A 17 8.38 14.88 6.80
N ASP A 18 8.12 13.97 7.76
CA ASP A 18 8.65 12.62 7.69
C ASP A 18 8.27 11.98 6.34
N ALA A 19 8.99 10.94 5.92
CA ALA A 19 8.72 10.21 4.67
C ALA A 19 7.28 9.68 4.54
N SER A 20 6.50 9.68 5.63
CA SER A 20 5.07 9.34 5.70
C SER A 20 4.12 10.52 5.42
N GLY A 21 4.61 11.77 5.32
CA GLY A 21 3.74 12.95 5.20
C GLY A 21 3.15 13.44 6.53
N THR A 22 3.38 12.73 7.64
CA THR A 22 2.83 13.07 8.96
C THR A 22 3.48 14.33 9.52
N SER A 23 2.66 15.29 9.94
CA SER A 23 3.14 16.53 10.55
C SER A 23 3.83 16.27 11.90
N ARG A 24 5.01 16.85 12.13
CA ARG A 24 5.69 16.79 13.43
C ARG A 24 4.84 17.29 14.59
N ALA A 25 3.94 18.23 14.36
CA ALA A 25 3.02 18.73 15.38
C ALA A 25 2.12 17.62 15.97
N ARG A 26 1.84 16.55 15.21
CA ARG A 26 1.03 15.41 15.64
C ARG A 26 1.82 14.34 16.39
N THR A 27 3.14 14.25 16.12
CA THR A 27 4.03 13.23 16.69
C THR A 27 4.90 13.75 17.83
N THR A 28 4.64 14.98 18.28
CA THR A 28 5.36 15.61 19.40
C THR A 28 4.45 15.69 20.63
N VAL A 29 4.99 15.38 21.81
CA VAL A 29 4.27 15.56 23.08
C VAL A 29 3.92 17.04 23.25
N PRO A 30 2.64 17.39 23.46
CA PRO A 30 2.20 18.78 23.62
C PRO A 30 2.92 19.51 24.76
N GLU A 31 3.22 20.78 24.57
CA GLU A 31 3.72 21.65 25.63
C GLU A 31 2.59 21.96 26.62
N LEU A 32 2.95 22.00 27.88
CA LEU A 32 1.99 22.24 28.95
C LEU A 32 1.91 23.73 29.27
N PRO A 33 0.72 24.28 29.51
CA PRO A 33 0.57 25.62 30.03
C PRO A 33 1.36 25.83 31.32
N PRO A 34 1.94 27.02 31.55
CA PRO A 34 2.76 27.30 32.75
C PRO A 34 2.02 27.04 34.07
N SER A 35 0.69 27.24 34.06
CA SER A 35 -0.18 27.04 35.21
C SER A 35 -0.63 25.59 35.41
N THR A 36 -0.02 24.63 34.72
CA THR A 36 -0.37 23.19 34.86
C THR A 36 0.09 22.66 36.22
N VAL A 37 -0.83 22.13 37.01
CA VAL A 37 -0.54 21.54 38.33
C VAL A 37 -0.34 20.03 38.24
N GLY A 38 0.53 19.53 39.13
CA GLY A 38 0.73 18.09 39.28
C GLY A 38 -0.49 17.41 39.91
N ARG A 39 -0.79 16.21 39.43
CA ARG A 39 -1.88 15.36 39.93
C ARG A 39 -1.33 13.97 40.21
N PRO A 40 -0.64 13.78 41.34
CA PRO A 40 0.16 12.59 41.63
C PRO A 40 -0.61 11.27 41.51
N VAL A 41 -1.88 11.25 41.96
CA VAL A 41 -2.72 10.05 41.89
C VAL A 41 -3.03 9.67 40.44
N VAL A 42 -3.43 10.64 39.63
CA VAL A 42 -3.77 10.40 38.21
C VAL A 42 -2.50 10.10 37.40
N GLU A 43 -1.43 10.80 37.70
CA GLU A 43 -0.13 10.56 37.06
C GLU A 43 0.41 9.15 37.37
N ALA A 44 0.20 8.65 38.59
CA ALA A 44 0.54 7.26 38.97
C ALA A 44 -0.31 6.22 38.22
N LEU A 45 -1.61 6.53 37.98
CA LEU A 45 -2.46 5.64 37.16
C LEU A 45 -1.99 5.62 35.69
N VAL A 46 -1.61 6.76 35.14
CA VAL A 46 -1.06 6.84 33.78
C VAL A 46 0.34 6.20 33.72
N ALA A 47 1.16 6.33 34.76
CA ALA A 47 2.47 5.69 34.85
C ALA A 47 2.37 4.15 34.85
N ALA A 48 1.24 3.58 35.26
CA ALA A 48 0.97 2.14 35.09
C ALA A 48 1.01 1.69 33.64
N ALA A 49 0.91 2.62 32.67
CA ALA A 49 1.10 2.34 31.25
C ALA A 49 2.46 1.69 30.93
N ALA A 50 3.49 1.93 31.74
CA ALA A 50 4.79 1.28 31.58
C ALA A 50 4.78 -0.24 31.84
N THR A 51 3.73 -0.76 32.50
CA THR A 51 3.63 -2.18 32.91
C THR A 51 2.38 -2.89 32.43
N ARG A 52 1.38 -2.14 31.95
CA ARG A 52 0.11 -2.68 31.45
C ARG A 52 0.09 -2.61 29.93
N ARG A 53 -0.62 -3.50 29.27
CA ARG A 53 -0.77 -3.47 27.80
C ARG A 53 -1.54 -2.25 27.33
N LEU A 54 -2.56 -1.84 28.09
CA LEU A 54 -3.41 -0.72 27.75
C LEU A 54 -3.69 0.16 28.97
N THR A 55 -3.52 1.45 28.84
CA THR A 55 -4.11 2.46 29.73
C THR A 55 -5.15 3.24 28.94
N LEU A 56 -6.40 3.10 29.30
CA LEU A 56 -7.53 3.81 28.69
C LEU A 56 -7.90 5.01 29.54
N VAL A 57 -7.79 6.19 28.97
CA VAL A 57 -8.25 7.44 29.60
C VAL A 57 -9.47 7.93 28.85
N SER A 58 -10.66 7.67 29.40
CA SER A 58 -11.94 7.99 28.76
C SER A 58 -12.72 9.00 29.58
N ALA A 59 -12.88 10.19 29.02
CA ALA A 59 -13.71 11.25 29.63
C ALA A 59 -14.11 12.26 28.56
N GLY A 60 -15.16 13.02 28.80
CA GLY A 60 -15.61 14.10 27.93
C GLY A 60 -14.52 15.16 27.63
N PRO A 61 -14.79 16.13 26.80
CA PRO A 61 -13.87 17.24 26.56
C PRO A 61 -13.63 18.07 27.81
N GLY A 62 -12.43 18.64 27.96
CA GLY A 62 -12.12 19.55 29.07
C GLY A 62 -11.75 18.87 30.41
N TRP A 63 -11.70 17.55 30.49
CA TRP A 63 -11.29 16.82 31.71
C TRP A 63 -9.78 16.71 31.91
N GLY A 64 -8.95 17.23 31.01
CA GLY A 64 -7.50 17.26 31.16
C GLY A 64 -6.77 15.98 30.75
N LYS A 65 -7.38 15.09 29.97
CA LYS A 65 -6.75 13.84 29.47
C LYS A 65 -5.38 14.04 28.86
N THR A 66 -5.32 14.89 27.83
CA THR A 66 -4.07 15.23 27.11
C THR A 66 -3.05 15.87 28.05
N THR A 67 -3.49 16.76 28.94
CA THR A 67 -2.61 17.46 29.90
C THR A 67 -1.93 16.49 30.86
N VAL A 68 -2.68 15.56 31.43
CA VAL A 68 -2.14 14.56 32.37
C VAL A 68 -1.16 13.61 31.67
N ALA A 69 -1.52 13.11 30.48
CA ALA A 69 -0.68 12.22 29.71
C ALA A 69 0.59 12.94 29.22
N ALA A 70 0.49 14.18 28.76
CA ALA A 70 1.66 14.97 28.32
C ALA A 70 2.58 15.30 29.48
N ARG A 71 2.02 15.62 30.67
CA ARG A 71 2.81 15.85 31.88
C ARG A 71 3.60 14.61 32.30
N TRP A 72 2.95 13.45 32.34
CA TRP A 72 3.61 12.18 32.60
C TRP A 72 4.69 11.89 31.56
N ALA A 73 4.39 12.03 30.27
CA ALA A 73 5.35 11.76 29.18
C ALA A 73 6.60 12.65 29.24
N ARG A 74 6.46 13.89 29.72
CA ARG A 74 7.59 14.85 29.91
C ARG A 74 8.39 14.60 31.19
N GLY A 75 7.86 13.84 32.14
CA GLY A 75 8.53 13.53 33.41
C GLY A 75 9.78 12.65 33.29
N GLY A 76 10.02 12.01 32.15
CA GLY A 76 11.30 11.43 31.73
C GLY A 76 11.81 10.21 32.53
N THR A 77 11.02 9.62 33.46
CA THR A 77 11.48 8.53 34.34
C THR A 77 11.05 7.13 33.92
N GLY A 78 10.53 6.98 32.68
CA GLY A 78 9.95 5.72 32.19
C GLY A 78 10.46 5.28 30.82
N PRO A 79 9.80 4.32 30.19
CA PRO A 79 10.05 3.91 28.81
C PRO A 79 9.94 5.08 27.83
N ARG A 80 10.52 4.93 26.63
CA ARG A 80 10.35 5.93 25.56
C ARG A 80 8.87 6.10 25.23
N VAL A 81 8.45 7.34 25.06
CA VAL A 81 7.07 7.67 24.72
C VAL A 81 7.00 8.14 23.27
N ALA A 82 6.28 7.40 22.45
CA ALA A 82 5.85 7.83 21.13
C ALA A 82 4.46 8.46 21.27
N TRP A 83 4.27 9.63 20.68
CA TRP A 83 3.03 10.38 20.73
C TRP A 83 2.42 10.49 19.36
N LEU A 84 1.10 10.25 19.25
CA LEU A 84 0.32 10.50 18.06
C LEU A 84 -1.00 11.15 18.43
N THR A 85 -1.21 12.39 18.00
CA THR A 85 -2.52 13.04 18.05
C THR A 85 -3.28 12.72 16.77
N LEU A 86 -4.45 12.11 16.91
CA LEU A 86 -5.30 11.69 15.80
C LEU A 86 -6.22 12.82 15.36
N GLU A 87 -6.50 12.86 14.07
CA GLU A 87 -7.36 13.86 13.41
C GLU A 87 -8.55 13.14 12.72
N PRO A 88 -9.63 13.87 12.34
CA PRO A 88 -10.88 13.26 11.84
C PRO A 88 -10.73 12.31 10.63
N PHE A 89 -9.56 12.32 9.97
CA PHE A 89 -9.30 11.52 8.76
C PHE A 89 -8.40 10.30 9.02
N ASP A 90 -8.05 10.03 10.27
CA ASP A 90 -7.23 8.88 10.66
C ASP A 90 -8.06 7.60 10.88
N ASP A 91 -9.29 7.59 10.40
CA ASP A 91 -10.22 6.46 10.47
C ASP A 91 -9.93 5.34 9.45
N LYS A 92 -8.84 5.45 8.67
CA LYS A 92 -8.42 4.42 7.71
C LYS A 92 -7.20 3.65 8.20
N PRO A 93 -7.24 2.30 8.18
CA PRO A 93 -6.16 1.47 8.72
C PRO A 93 -4.78 1.77 8.11
N ALA A 94 -4.71 2.04 6.81
CA ALA A 94 -3.42 2.33 6.17
C ALA A 94 -2.83 3.67 6.65
N ALA A 95 -3.64 4.74 6.71
CA ALA A 95 -3.22 6.04 7.22
C ALA A 95 -2.84 5.95 8.70
N PHE A 96 -3.71 5.35 9.52
CA PHE A 96 -3.48 5.15 10.95
C PHE A 96 -2.12 4.45 11.22
N TRP A 97 -1.84 3.33 10.55
CA TRP A 97 -0.59 2.61 10.76
C TRP A 97 0.63 3.32 10.19
N ALA A 98 0.48 4.10 9.12
CA ALA A 98 1.57 4.95 8.63
C ALA A 98 1.95 6.00 9.67
N ASP A 99 0.97 6.63 10.30
CA ASP A 99 1.18 7.64 11.35
C ASP A 99 1.73 7.03 12.65
N VAL A 100 1.27 5.83 13.03
CA VAL A 100 1.85 5.08 14.16
C VAL A 100 3.34 4.79 13.93
N LEU A 101 3.71 4.33 12.74
CA LEU A 101 5.12 4.10 12.41
C LEU A 101 5.94 5.39 12.42
N ALA A 102 5.37 6.49 11.92
CA ALA A 102 5.99 7.81 11.97
C ALA A 102 6.23 8.27 13.41
N ALA A 103 5.24 8.10 14.31
CA ALA A 103 5.36 8.44 15.71
C ALA A 103 6.45 7.62 16.43
N LEU A 104 6.52 6.31 16.19
CA LEU A 104 7.57 5.45 16.74
C LEU A 104 8.99 5.89 16.30
N ARG A 105 9.13 6.24 15.02
CA ARG A 105 10.40 6.75 14.47
C ARG A 105 10.76 8.13 15.04
N ALA A 106 9.79 9.04 15.10
CA ALA A 106 9.99 10.39 15.64
C ALA A 106 10.41 10.38 17.10
N ALA A 107 9.91 9.42 17.89
CA ALA A 107 10.31 9.21 19.27
C ALA A 107 11.73 8.61 19.42
N GLY A 108 12.39 8.24 18.33
CA GLY A 108 13.67 7.51 18.38
C GLY A 108 13.55 6.11 18.97
N ALA A 109 12.35 5.53 18.95
CA ALA A 109 12.09 4.19 19.48
C ALA A 109 12.56 3.08 18.51
N VAL A 110 12.85 3.42 17.28
CA VAL A 110 13.29 2.49 16.23
C VAL A 110 14.80 2.63 16.03
N PRO A 111 15.61 1.61 16.40
CA PRO A 111 17.06 1.64 16.20
C PRO A 111 17.44 1.60 14.70
N ALA A 112 18.66 2.04 14.38
CA ALA A 112 19.21 1.92 13.03
C ALA A 112 19.30 0.44 12.62
N GLY A 113 18.88 0.14 11.38
CA GLY A 113 18.84 -1.23 10.83
C GLY A 113 17.65 -2.07 11.29
N HIS A 114 16.78 -1.55 12.16
CA HIS A 114 15.59 -2.26 12.61
C HIS A 114 14.52 -2.34 11.48
N PRO A 115 13.75 -3.45 11.35
CA PRO A 115 12.74 -3.59 10.29
C PRO A 115 11.74 -2.42 10.22
N LEU A 116 11.34 -1.83 11.35
CA LEU A 116 10.43 -0.67 11.37
C LEU A 116 11.03 0.60 10.74
N GLU A 117 12.34 0.71 10.58
CA GLU A 117 12.98 1.87 9.97
C GLU A 117 12.61 2.02 8.49
N THR A 118 12.58 0.89 7.77
CA THR A 118 12.36 0.86 6.32
C THR A 118 10.97 0.42 5.89
N LEU A 119 10.14 -0.02 6.85
CA LEU A 119 8.79 -0.50 6.56
C LEU A 119 7.89 0.67 6.16
N VAL A 120 7.25 0.57 5.00
CA VAL A 120 6.35 1.59 4.44
C VAL A 120 4.96 0.99 4.30
N VAL A 121 3.97 1.69 4.84
CA VAL A 121 2.56 1.28 4.70
C VAL A 121 2.06 1.68 3.31
N PRO A 122 1.61 0.72 2.49
CA PRO A 122 1.07 0.99 1.17
C PRO A 122 -0.39 1.47 1.24
N PRO A 123 -1.01 1.80 0.08
CA PRO A 123 -2.38 2.32 0.04
C PRO A 123 -3.46 1.44 0.70
N ARG A 124 -3.22 0.12 0.77
CA ARG A 124 -4.11 -0.83 1.46
C ARG A 124 -3.31 -1.65 2.45
N LEU A 125 -3.77 -1.68 3.70
CA LEU A 125 -3.18 -2.52 4.73
C LEU A 125 -3.65 -3.97 4.52
N THR A 126 -2.70 -4.88 4.20
CA THR A 126 -3.02 -6.30 4.11
C THR A 126 -2.81 -7.00 5.45
N PRO A 127 -3.52 -8.12 5.72
CA PRO A 127 -3.26 -8.91 6.94
C PRO A 127 -1.82 -9.42 7.03
N ALA A 128 -1.16 -9.70 5.90
CA ALA A 128 0.24 -10.10 5.86
C ALA A 128 1.15 -8.97 6.33
N LEU A 129 0.92 -7.74 5.82
CA LEU A 129 1.68 -6.57 6.25
C LEU A 129 1.45 -6.25 7.74
N LEU A 130 0.20 -6.34 8.22
CA LEU A 130 -0.09 -6.12 9.63
C LEU A 130 0.69 -7.11 10.51
N ARG A 131 0.70 -8.41 10.17
CA ARG A 131 1.53 -9.40 10.88
C ARG A 131 3.01 -9.04 10.89
N ARG A 132 3.53 -8.48 9.79
CA ARG A 132 4.94 -8.03 9.72
C ARG A 132 5.19 -6.81 10.60
N VAL A 133 4.26 -5.85 10.63
CA VAL A 133 4.33 -4.71 11.57
C VAL A 133 4.38 -5.22 13.00
N LEU A 134 3.49 -6.15 13.37
CA LEU A 134 3.45 -6.74 14.70
C LEU A 134 4.74 -7.49 15.04
N ALA A 135 5.25 -8.32 14.13
CA ALA A 135 6.52 -9.03 14.31
C ALA A 135 7.72 -8.07 14.43
N ALA A 136 7.70 -6.96 13.66
CA ALA A 136 8.73 -5.95 13.78
C ALA A 136 8.62 -5.16 15.11
N ILE A 137 7.42 -4.90 15.62
CA ILE A 137 7.22 -4.33 16.96
C ILE A 137 7.72 -5.30 18.05
N GLU A 138 7.45 -6.61 17.89
CA GLU A 138 7.94 -7.64 18.81
C GLU A 138 9.48 -7.68 18.90
N ALA A 139 10.16 -7.32 17.82
CA ALA A 139 11.62 -7.27 17.73
C ALA A 139 12.23 -5.99 18.31
N LEU A 140 11.45 -5.06 18.86
CA LEU A 140 12.00 -3.86 19.51
C LEU A 140 12.82 -4.24 20.74
N PRO A 141 14.03 -3.66 20.90
CA PRO A 141 14.93 -4.06 22.00
C PRO A 141 14.49 -3.53 23.38
N GLU A 142 13.72 -2.44 23.40
CA GLU A 142 13.25 -1.78 24.63
C GLU A 142 11.73 -1.56 24.57
N PRO A 143 11.04 -1.62 25.72
CA PRO A 143 9.63 -1.27 25.77
C PRO A 143 9.37 0.18 25.37
N VAL A 144 8.30 0.41 24.61
CA VAL A 144 7.85 1.72 24.16
C VAL A 144 6.42 1.94 24.61
N VAL A 145 6.09 3.14 25.03
CA VAL A 145 4.69 3.55 25.26
C VAL A 145 4.22 4.38 24.08
N LEU A 146 3.16 3.94 23.41
CA LEU A 146 2.50 4.69 22.34
C LEU A 146 1.25 5.38 22.91
N VAL A 147 1.27 6.70 22.90
CA VAL A 147 0.11 7.52 23.27
C VAL A 147 -0.69 7.85 22.01
N LEU A 148 -1.94 7.44 21.99
CA LEU A 148 -2.91 7.77 20.94
C LEU A 148 -3.89 8.81 21.51
N ASP A 149 -3.61 10.08 21.23
CA ASP A 149 -4.43 11.20 21.69
C ASP A 149 -5.58 11.47 20.71
N ASP A 150 -6.74 11.82 21.24
CA ASP A 150 -7.99 12.00 20.49
C ASP A 150 -8.40 10.77 19.66
N PHE A 151 -8.25 9.57 20.22
CA PHE A 151 -8.50 8.27 19.53
C PHE A 151 -9.94 8.15 18.98
N HIS A 152 -10.88 8.92 19.48
CA HIS A 152 -12.25 8.95 18.95
C HIS A 152 -12.33 9.36 17.47
N HIS A 153 -11.32 10.00 16.91
CA HIS A 153 -11.22 10.28 15.48
C HIS A 153 -10.89 9.04 14.64
N ALA A 154 -10.19 8.05 15.20
CA ALA A 154 -9.89 6.79 14.55
C ALA A 154 -10.80 5.63 15.01
N ALA A 155 -11.88 5.91 15.74
CA ALA A 155 -12.77 4.92 16.34
C ALA A 155 -13.74 4.29 15.31
N CYS A 156 -13.22 3.77 14.20
CA CYS A 156 -13.95 2.93 13.26
C CYS A 156 -13.68 1.44 13.52
N ALA A 157 -14.57 0.57 13.06
CA ALA A 157 -14.46 -0.89 13.28
C ALA A 157 -13.18 -1.47 12.66
N GLU A 158 -12.74 -0.93 11.53
CA GLU A 158 -11.57 -1.41 10.80
C GLU A 158 -10.26 -1.10 11.54
N VAL A 159 -10.08 0.14 12.01
CA VAL A 159 -8.91 0.51 12.83
C VAL A 159 -8.96 -0.22 14.16
N ALA A 160 -10.13 -0.27 14.83
CA ALA A 160 -10.30 -0.98 16.09
C ALA A 160 -9.88 -2.46 15.98
N ALA A 161 -10.24 -3.14 14.89
CA ALA A 161 -9.84 -4.52 14.67
C ALA A 161 -8.31 -4.69 14.60
N THR A 162 -7.59 -3.76 13.97
CA THR A 162 -6.12 -3.82 13.89
C THR A 162 -5.45 -3.50 15.22
N VAL A 163 -6.03 -2.61 16.03
CA VAL A 163 -5.57 -2.34 17.40
C VAL A 163 -5.87 -3.52 18.34
N ASP A 164 -7.02 -4.18 18.18
CA ASP A 164 -7.33 -5.42 18.88
C ASP A 164 -6.32 -6.53 18.56
N ASP A 165 -5.88 -6.64 17.31
CA ASP A 165 -4.83 -7.57 16.92
C ASP A 165 -3.49 -7.24 17.60
N LEU A 166 -3.12 -5.95 17.68
CA LEU A 166 -1.95 -5.52 18.46
C LEU A 166 -2.07 -5.91 19.94
N LEU A 167 -3.23 -5.64 20.56
CA LEU A 167 -3.50 -5.95 21.97
C LEU A 167 -3.65 -7.44 22.26
N ARG A 168 -3.73 -8.30 21.24
CA ARG A 168 -3.81 -9.76 21.39
C ARG A 168 -2.47 -10.36 21.81
N TYR A 169 -1.37 -9.79 21.38
CA TYR A 169 -0.02 -10.28 21.62
C TYR A 169 0.65 -9.53 22.79
N ARG A 170 1.63 -10.18 23.44
CA ARG A 170 2.50 -9.53 24.45
C ARG A 170 3.70 -8.93 23.73
N LEU A 171 3.56 -7.70 23.31
CA LEU A 171 4.59 -6.95 22.58
C LEU A 171 5.30 -5.98 23.54
N PRO A 172 6.55 -5.57 23.26
CA PRO A 172 7.22 -4.49 23.97
C PRO A 172 6.64 -3.10 23.57
N LEU A 173 5.33 -3.04 23.40
CA LEU A 173 4.58 -1.84 23.08
C LEU A 173 3.36 -1.76 24.00
N HIS A 174 3.31 -0.71 24.79
CA HIS A 174 2.23 -0.40 25.70
C HIS A 174 1.40 0.75 25.12
N LEU A 175 0.07 0.64 25.15
CA LEU A 175 -0.80 1.69 24.64
C LEU A 175 -1.36 2.58 25.75
N VAL A 176 -1.36 3.87 25.51
CA VAL A 176 -2.16 4.86 26.23
C VAL A 176 -3.16 5.46 25.25
N VAL A 177 -4.43 5.17 25.44
CA VAL A 177 -5.51 5.64 24.56
C VAL A 177 -6.28 6.72 25.28
N LEU A 178 -6.25 7.96 24.73
CA LEU A 178 -7.02 9.09 25.24
C LEU A 178 -8.23 9.29 24.31
N THR A 179 -9.43 9.19 24.85
CA THR A 179 -10.66 9.22 24.05
C THR A 179 -11.76 9.99 24.75
N ARG A 180 -12.74 10.48 23.98
CA ARG A 180 -13.95 11.16 24.53
C ARG A 180 -15.12 10.20 24.74
N VAL A 181 -15.10 9.07 24.05
CA VAL A 181 -16.14 8.03 24.08
C VAL A 181 -15.48 6.66 24.23
N ASP A 182 -16.23 5.68 24.66
CA ASP A 182 -15.73 4.32 24.77
C ASP A 182 -15.30 3.80 23.38
N PRO A 183 -14.05 3.34 23.23
CA PRO A 183 -13.56 2.88 21.95
C PRO A 183 -14.18 1.52 21.58
N LEU A 184 -14.29 1.24 20.27
CA LEU A 184 -14.79 -0.04 19.72
C LEU A 184 -13.79 -1.20 19.92
N LEU A 185 -13.02 -1.20 21.02
CA LEU A 185 -12.01 -2.23 21.33
C LEU A 185 -12.60 -3.35 22.18
N ARG A 186 -12.08 -4.57 22.00
CA ARG A 186 -12.51 -5.76 22.75
C ARG A 186 -11.84 -5.84 24.14
N LEU A 187 -12.21 -4.93 25.03
CA LEU A 187 -11.53 -4.70 26.31
C LEU A 187 -11.78 -5.77 27.38
N GLN A 188 -12.86 -6.58 27.27
CA GLN A 188 -13.28 -7.52 28.31
C GLN A 188 -12.18 -8.52 28.69
N ARG A 189 -11.41 -8.97 27.70
CA ARG A 189 -10.29 -9.89 27.92
C ARG A 189 -9.17 -9.24 28.74
N LEU A 190 -8.80 -8.01 28.41
CA LEU A 190 -7.75 -7.27 29.12
C LEU A 190 -8.18 -6.94 30.56
N ARG A 191 -9.47 -6.59 30.76
CA ARG A 191 -10.06 -6.40 32.10
C ARG A 191 -9.97 -7.68 32.95
N ALA A 192 -10.41 -8.80 32.40
CA ALA A 192 -10.38 -10.09 33.10
C ALA A 192 -8.97 -10.56 33.44
N GLN A 193 -7.97 -10.18 32.64
CA GLN A 193 -6.56 -10.54 32.84
C GLN A 193 -5.81 -9.53 33.73
N GLY A 194 -6.43 -8.41 34.11
CA GLY A 194 -5.77 -7.34 34.87
C GLY A 194 -4.66 -6.64 34.05
N GLU A 195 -4.74 -6.68 32.72
CA GLU A 195 -3.73 -6.19 31.77
C GLU A 195 -4.02 -4.76 31.29
N MET A 196 -5.03 -4.10 31.87
CA MET A 196 -5.35 -2.71 31.56
C MET A 196 -5.60 -1.86 32.80
N THR A 197 -5.41 -0.55 32.61
CA THR A 197 -5.79 0.48 33.59
C THR A 197 -6.85 1.36 32.93
N GLU A 198 -7.88 1.71 33.70
CA GLU A 198 -8.93 2.62 33.25
C GLU A 198 -8.87 3.88 34.11
N VAL A 199 -8.95 5.04 33.45
CA VAL A 199 -8.99 6.36 34.07
C VAL A 199 -10.18 7.08 33.48
N GLY A 200 -11.21 7.28 34.25
CA GLY A 200 -12.44 7.95 33.83
C GLY A 200 -12.52 9.40 34.29
N ALA A 201 -13.69 9.98 34.10
CA ALA A 201 -13.97 11.34 34.55
C ALA A 201 -13.86 11.49 36.09
N ALA A 202 -14.19 10.44 36.86
CA ALA A 202 -14.10 10.47 38.31
C ALA A 202 -12.66 10.60 38.81
N GLU A 203 -11.71 9.84 38.23
CA GLU A 203 -10.31 9.92 38.54
C GLU A 203 -9.67 11.22 38.03
N LEU A 204 -10.16 11.74 36.91
CA LEU A 204 -9.72 13.02 36.32
C LEU A 204 -10.33 14.23 37.04
N ALA A 205 -11.35 14.07 37.87
CA ALA A 205 -11.98 15.20 38.60
C ALA A 205 -10.97 15.89 39.54
N PHE A 206 -10.94 17.21 39.51
CA PHE A 206 -10.15 17.99 40.48
C PHE A 206 -10.73 17.85 41.88
N ASP A 207 -9.88 17.56 42.86
CA ASP A 207 -10.21 17.67 44.27
C ASP A 207 -9.83 19.06 44.83
N ALA A 208 -10.24 19.37 46.04
CA ALA A 208 -10.00 20.67 46.64
C ALA A 208 -8.48 21.02 46.74
N PRO A 209 -7.57 20.09 47.10
CA PRO A 209 -6.15 20.36 47.08
C PRO A 209 -5.63 20.73 45.68
N ALA A 210 -6.09 20.05 44.64
CA ALA A 210 -5.66 20.34 43.27
C ALA A 210 -6.21 21.69 42.76
N VAL A 211 -7.40 22.07 43.19
CA VAL A 211 -7.99 23.41 42.92
C VAL A 211 -7.16 24.50 43.61
N ALA A 212 -6.77 24.32 44.85
CA ALA A 212 -5.94 25.28 45.59
C ALA A 212 -4.55 25.42 44.94
N ALA A 213 -3.95 24.27 44.52
CA ALA A 213 -2.68 24.28 43.80
C ALA A 213 -2.79 25.03 42.46
N LEU A 214 -3.89 24.83 41.70
CA LEU A 214 -4.15 25.57 40.46
C LEU A 214 -4.27 27.08 40.70
N ALA A 215 -4.98 27.49 41.73
CA ALA A 215 -5.11 28.89 42.10
C ALA A 215 -3.74 29.51 42.40
N THR A 216 -2.94 28.82 43.21
CA THR A 216 -1.56 29.28 43.52
C THR A 216 -0.69 29.38 42.26
N ALA A 217 -0.81 28.42 41.34
CA ALA A 217 -0.06 28.43 40.09
C ALA A 217 -0.47 29.60 39.15
N GLN A 218 -1.69 30.12 39.33
CA GLN A 218 -2.20 31.31 38.66
C GLN A 218 -1.94 32.62 39.45
N GLY A 219 -1.15 32.55 40.53
CA GLY A 219 -0.85 33.71 41.37
C GLY A 219 -2.02 34.17 42.24
N ARG A 220 -2.94 33.26 42.58
CA ARG A 220 -4.12 33.53 43.40
C ARG A 220 -4.07 32.74 44.69
N ASP A 221 -4.62 33.31 45.75
CA ASP A 221 -4.73 32.65 47.02
C ASP A 221 -6.22 32.31 47.26
N LEU A 222 -6.50 31.02 47.41
CA LEU A 222 -7.86 30.51 47.55
C LEU A 222 -7.99 29.80 48.91
N ALA A 223 -8.95 30.20 49.72
CA ALA A 223 -9.22 29.54 50.99
C ALA A 223 -9.69 28.09 50.74
N ALA A 224 -9.42 27.18 51.69
CA ALA A 224 -9.78 25.77 51.54
C ALA A 224 -11.27 25.53 51.32
N ASP A 225 -12.13 26.32 52.01
CA ASP A 225 -13.60 26.27 51.86
C ASP A 225 -14.05 26.73 50.46
N ASP A 226 -13.34 27.70 49.87
CA ASP A 226 -13.60 28.17 48.52
C ASP A 226 -13.20 27.17 47.48
N ALA A 227 -12.09 26.48 47.69
CA ALA A 227 -11.66 25.38 46.81
C ALA A 227 -12.66 24.23 46.82
N GLY A 228 -13.20 23.85 47.99
CA GLY A 228 -14.27 22.86 48.14
C GLY A 228 -15.57 23.28 47.44
N ARG A 229 -15.91 24.57 47.47
CA ARG A 229 -17.09 25.13 46.78
C ARG A 229 -16.90 25.05 45.25
N VAL A 230 -15.72 25.41 44.72
CA VAL A 230 -15.41 25.30 43.30
C VAL A 230 -15.56 23.87 42.81
N VAL A 231 -15.08 22.87 43.59
CA VAL A 231 -15.30 21.44 43.27
C VAL A 231 -16.78 21.10 43.21
N GLY A 232 -17.58 21.57 44.23
CA GLY A 232 -19.01 21.31 44.29
C GLY A 232 -19.80 21.92 43.11
N GLU A 233 -19.41 23.10 42.64
CA GLU A 233 -20.06 23.82 41.53
C GLU A 233 -19.67 23.24 40.16
N THR A 234 -18.45 22.77 39.98
CA THR A 234 -17.91 22.29 38.69
C THR A 234 -17.90 20.74 38.56
N GLY A 235 -18.20 20.01 39.63
CA GLY A 235 -18.02 18.57 39.69
C GLY A 235 -16.56 18.14 39.48
N GLY A 236 -15.61 19.06 39.70
CA GLY A 236 -14.18 18.81 39.46
C GLY A 236 -13.81 18.82 37.97
N TRP A 237 -14.66 19.22 37.04
CA TRP A 237 -14.37 19.34 35.64
C TRP A 237 -13.26 20.35 35.38
N GLY A 238 -12.12 19.92 34.78
CA GLY A 238 -10.89 20.69 34.74
C GLY A 238 -11.01 22.07 34.11
N VAL A 239 -11.73 22.19 32.99
CA VAL A 239 -12.03 23.50 32.36
C VAL A 239 -12.90 24.38 33.25
N GLY A 240 -13.96 23.81 33.84
CA GLY A 240 -14.83 24.52 34.77
C GLY A 240 -14.08 25.02 36.00
N VAL A 241 -13.26 24.18 36.62
CA VAL A 241 -12.39 24.57 37.75
C VAL A 241 -11.47 25.73 37.37
N ARG A 242 -10.80 25.65 36.19
CA ARG A 242 -9.89 26.71 35.75
C ARG A 242 -10.60 28.04 35.61
N LEU A 243 -11.76 28.07 34.95
CA LEU A 243 -12.56 29.28 34.75
C LEU A 243 -13.05 29.87 36.10
N ARG A 244 -13.47 29.01 37.02
CA ARG A 244 -13.92 29.45 38.34
C ARG A 244 -12.80 30.00 39.23
N VAL A 245 -11.59 29.49 39.07
CA VAL A 245 -10.39 30.02 39.73
C VAL A 245 -10.01 31.39 39.13
N GLU A 246 -10.25 31.64 37.87
CA GLU A 246 -10.01 32.91 37.17
C GLU A 246 -11.03 34.00 37.54
N GLU A 247 -12.29 33.62 37.91
CA GLU A 247 -13.35 34.55 38.28
C GLU A 247 -13.20 35.08 39.72
N HIS A 248 -12.85 36.33 39.88
CA HIS A 248 -12.77 36.95 41.23
C HIS A 248 -13.82 38.03 41.49
N ASP A 249 -14.91 38.16 40.64
CA ASP A 249 -15.89 39.20 40.83
C ASP A 249 -17.31 38.68 41.15
N ALA A 250 -17.96 39.32 42.14
CA ALA A 250 -19.20 38.88 42.79
C ALA A 250 -20.44 38.98 41.90
N THR A 251 -20.32 39.53 40.70
CA THR A 251 -21.44 39.71 39.75
C THR A 251 -21.75 38.51 38.87
N SER A 252 -20.88 37.48 38.85
CA SER A 252 -21.00 36.27 38.00
C SER A 252 -21.92 35.17 38.55
N ARG A 253 -22.44 35.28 39.78
CA ARG A 253 -23.27 34.25 40.45
C ARG A 253 -24.59 33.92 39.73
N ALA A 254 -25.06 34.78 38.85
CA ALA A 254 -26.33 34.58 38.12
C ALA A 254 -26.18 33.70 36.86
N ARG A 255 -24.92 33.34 36.44
CA ARG A 255 -24.64 32.60 35.22
C ARG A 255 -24.49 31.08 35.39
N ALA A 256 -24.56 30.55 36.63
CA ALA A 256 -24.32 29.14 36.94
C ALA A 256 -25.35 28.14 36.36
N ALA A 257 -26.34 28.58 35.60
CA ALA A 257 -27.37 27.73 34.99
C ALA A 257 -27.18 27.50 33.47
N ARG A 258 -26.10 28.01 32.86
CA ARG A 258 -25.81 27.82 31.44
C ARG A 258 -25.01 26.54 31.21
N SER A 259 -25.17 25.94 30.01
CA SER A 259 -24.34 24.80 29.66
C SER A 259 -22.86 25.20 29.70
N ALA A 260 -21.96 24.24 29.97
CA ALA A 260 -20.52 24.49 29.96
C ALA A 260 -20.04 25.16 28.65
N ALA A 261 -20.75 24.92 27.56
CA ALA A 261 -20.54 25.54 26.27
C ALA A 261 -20.88 27.01 26.21
N GLU A 262 -22.07 27.39 26.71
CA GLU A 262 -22.52 28.80 26.79
C GLU A 262 -21.65 29.62 27.78
N PHE A 263 -21.18 28.95 28.83
CA PHE A 263 -20.28 29.55 29.79
C PHE A 263 -18.89 29.85 29.16
N LEU A 264 -18.29 28.90 28.45
CA LEU A 264 -17.03 29.11 27.73
C LEU A 264 -17.15 30.23 26.67
N LEU A 265 -18.27 30.28 25.96
CA LEU A 265 -18.51 31.30 24.95
C LEU A 265 -18.58 32.70 25.58
N ALA A 266 -19.40 32.85 26.65
CA ALA A 266 -19.55 34.10 27.35
C ALA A 266 -18.23 34.58 28.00
N GLU A 267 -17.50 33.70 28.65
CA GLU A 267 -16.34 34.06 29.44
C GLU A 267 -15.11 34.30 28.56
N VAL A 268 -14.82 33.39 27.56
CA VAL A 268 -13.65 33.50 26.70
C VAL A 268 -13.83 34.53 25.59
N LEU A 269 -15.00 34.54 24.94
CA LEU A 269 -15.25 35.43 23.80
C LEU A 269 -15.70 36.84 24.23
N ASP A 270 -16.61 36.94 25.22
CA ASP A 270 -17.17 38.23 25.61
C ASP A 270 -16.17 39.08 26.43
N SER A 271 -15.18 38.41 27.06
CA SER A 271 -14.07 39.09 27.75
C SER A 271 -13.01 39.65 26.81
N GLN A 272 -12.95 39.17 25.56
CA GLN A 272 -11.99 39.61 24.57
C GLN A 272 -12.46 40.87 23.84
N GLY A 273 -11.53 41.74 23.52
CA GLY A 273 -11.84 42.89 22.64
C GLY A 273 -12.28 42.43 21.24
N PRO A 274 -12.98 43.30 20.49
CA PRO A 274 -13.55 42.93 19.19
C PRO A 274 -12.54 42.40 18.18
N GLU A 275 -11.31 42.85 18.27
CA GLU A 275 -10.19 42.37 17.42
C GLU A 275 -9.79 40.91 17.76
N ALA A 276 -9.56 40.62 19.02
CA ALA A 276 -9.20 39.28 19.48
C ALA A 276 -10.36 38.29 19.27
N ARG A 277 -11.61 38.72 19.47
CA ARG A 277 -12.79 37.89 19.17
C ARG A 277 -12.88 37.52 17.70
N ARG A 278 -12.74 38.48 16.78
CA ARG A 278 -12.68 38.19 15.33
C ARG A 278 -11.53 37.25 14.97
N PHE A 279 -10.34 37.48 15.52
CA PHE A 279 -9.18 36.64 15.35
C PHE A 279 -9.46 35.19 15.78
N LEU A 280 -9.97 34.97 16.98
CA LEU A 280 -10.33 33.63 17.48
C LEU A 280 -11.33 32.93 16.58
N LEU A 281 -12.39 33.64 16.15
CA LEU A 281 -13.39 33.09 15.25
C LEU A 281 -12.79 32.68 13.91
N ARG A 282 -12.03 33.53 13.23
CA ARG A 282 -11.47 33.24 11.91
C ARG A 282 -10.38 32.16 11.93
N THR A 283 -9.54 32.13 12.98
CA THR A 283 -8.47 31.15 13.09
C THR A 283 -8.95 29.77 13.57
N SER A 284 -10.15 29.65 14.13
CA SER A 284 -10.73 28.39 14.60
C SER A 284 -11.00 27.36 13.50
N VAL A 285 -11.01 27.80 12.20
CA VAL A 285 -11.20 26.89 11.06
C VAL A 285 -10.10 25.82 10.99
N ALA A 286 -8.87 26.15 11.39
CA ALA A 286 -7.76 25.22 11.44
C ALA A 286 -7.65 24.52 12.80
N SER A 287 -7.26 23.24 12.83
CA SER A 287 -7.03 22.47 14.06
C SER A 287 -5.83 22.97 14.88
N ALA A 288 -4.85 23.51 14.17
CA ALA A 288 -3.70 24.22 14.74
C ALA A 288 -3.32 25.36 13.81
N VAL A 289 -2.84 26.47 14.39
CA VAL A 289 -2.41 27.67 13.67
C VAL A 289 -0.96 28.02 14.02
N CYS A 290 -0.24 28.54 13.06
CA CYS A 290 1.03 29.21 13.28
C CYS A 290 0.87 30.71 12.93
N PRO A 291 1.82 31.57 13.28
CA PRO A 291 1.70 33.02 13.01
C PRO A 291 1.42 33.33 11.53
N ASP A 292 2.10 32.62 10.59
CA ASP A 292 1.93 32.83 9.16
C ASP A 292 0.53 32.46 8.68
N LEU A 293 -0.01 31.30 9.13
CA LEU A 293 -1.38 30.89 8.81
C LEU A 293 -2.39 31.86 9.43
N ALA A 294 -2.19 32.25 10.69
CA ALA A 294 -3.08 33.18 11.38
C ALA A 294 -3.16 34.54 10.68
N ALA A 295 -2.01 35.05 10.17
CA ALA A 295 -1.95 36.30 9.40
C ALA A 295 -2.72 36.21 8.08
N VAL A 296 -2.80 35.04 7.46
CA VAL A 296 -3.59 34.81 6.24
C VAL A 296 -5.09 34.67 6.57
N LEU A 297 -5.41 34.07 7.73
CA LEU A 297 -6.82 33.87 8.16
C LEU A 297 -7.46 35.16 8.65
N ASP A 298 -6.71 36.04 9.32
CA ASP A 298 -7.17 37.36 9.76
C ASP A 298 -6.13 38.44 9.42
N PRO A 299 -6.15 38.96 8.17
CA PRO A 299 -5.18 39.95 7.71
C PRO A 299 -5.24 41.25 8.55
N GLY A 300 -4.08 41.69 9.00
CA GLY A 300 -3.92 42.89 9.82
C GLY A 300 -4.03 42.66 11.34
N ALA A 301 -4.33 41.41 11.80
CA ALA A 301 -4.27 41.08 13.21
C ALA A 301 -2.80 40.99 13.69
N PRO A 302 -2.47 41.48 14.91
CA PRO A 302 -1.11 41.39 15.47
C PRO A 302 -0.85 39.96 16.01
N THR A 303 -0.67 39.01 15.09
CA THR A 303 -0.57 37.56 15.35
C THR A 303 0.55 37.22 16.32
N ASP A 304 1.68 37.95 16.25
CA ASP A 304 2.85 37.79 17.12
C ASP A 304 2.58 38.12 18.59
N ARG A 305 1.52 38.89 18.87
CA ARG A 305 1.09 39.26 20.22
C ARG A 305 -0.12 38.44 20.65
N LEU A 306 -1.09 38.23 19.75
CA LEU A 306 -2.33 37.54 20.08
C LEU A 306 -2.12 36.07 20.40
N LEU A 307 -1.39 35.31 19.55
CA LEU A 307 -1.16 33.87 19.77
C LEU A 307 -0.40 33.58 21.07
N PRO A 308 0.75 34.21 21.35
CA PRO A 308 1.43 34.03 22.64
C PRO A 308 0.61 34.51 23.82
N GLY A 309 -0.12 35.63 23.68
CA GLY A 309 -1.00 36.16 24.73
C GLY A 309 -2.11 35.20 25.10
N LEU A 310 -2.79 34.61 24.11
CA LEU A 310 -3.83 33.59 24.31
C LEU A 310 -3.26 32.29 24.92
N ALA A 311 -2.07 31.89 24.50
CA ALA A 311 -1.41 30.71 25.07
C ALA A 311 -0.97 30.93 26.54
N ALA A 312 -0.59 32.16 26.92
CA ALA A 312 -0.17 32.51 28.26
C ALA A 312 -1.36 32.76 29.22
N ALA A 313 -2.46 33.34 28.69
CA ALA A 313 -3.57 33.77 29.54
C ALA A 313 -4.49 32.61 29.94
N ASP A 314 -4.99 31.82 29.00
CA ASP A 314 -6.23 31.09 29.24
C ASP A 314 -6.12 29.57 29.27
N GLY A 315 -4.95 28.97 28.93
CA GLY A 315 -4.78 27.50 28.83
C GLY A 315 -5.73 26.78 27.89
N PHE A 316 -6.54 27.53 27.14
CA PHE A 316 -7.37 27.00 26.05
C PHE A 316 -6.61 26.91 24.73
N VAL A 317 -5.40 27.45 24.68
CA VAL A 317 -4.48 27.38 23.56
C VAL A 317 -3.21 26.69 24.02
N MET A 318 -2.92 25.53 23.48
CA MET A 318 -1.70 24.77 23.77
C MET A 318 -0.67 25.06 22.66
N THR A 319 0.60 25.15 23.05
CA THR A 319 1.70 25.27 22.09
C THR A 319 2.35 23.92 21.84
N SER A 320 2.79 23.68 20.61
CA SER A 320 3.69 22.59 20.30
C SER A 320 4.96 23.15 19.66
N GLY A 321 6.11 22.81 20.27
CA GLY A 321 7.41 23.31 19.85
C GLY A 321 7.93 22.62 18.60
N GLY A 322 8.85 23.29 17.89
CA GLY A 322 9.51 22.81 16.69
C GLY A 322 10.24 23.96 16.00
N ARG A 323 10.59 23.80 14.72
CA ARG A 323 11.12 24.91 13.90
C ARG A 323 10.13 26.07 13.73
N ARG A 324 8.84 25.76 13.81
CA ARG A 324 7.70 26.68 13.77
C ARG A 324 6.82 26.37 14.97
N THR A 325 6.44 27.38 15.76
CA THR A 325 5.52 27.22 16.89
C THR A 325 4.10 27.11 16.36
N TRP A 326 3.42 26.01 16.72
CA TRP A 326 2.03 25.78 16.43
C TRP A 326 1.18 25.99 17.67
N TYR A 327 0.05 26.63 17.51
CA TYR A 327 -0.93 26.91 18.54
C TYR A 327 -2.20 26.10 18.26
N ARG A 328 -2.57 25.27 19.21
CA ARG A 328 -3.75 24.41 19.08
C ARG A 328 -4.82 24.85 20.06
N TYR A 329 -5.99 25.17 19.57
CA TYR A 329 -7.13 25.46 20.40
C TYR A 329 -7.62 24.21 21.14
N HIS A 330 -8.06 24.40 22.39
CA HIS A 330 -8.79 23.34 23.09
C HIS A 330 -10.00 22.92 22.23
N PRO A 331 -10.22 21.62 22.01
CA PRO A 331 -11.24 21.15 21.06
C PRO A 331 -12.63 21.71 21.31
N LEU A 332 -13.06 21.80 22.59
CA LEU A 332 -14.35 22.37 22.93
C LEU A 332 -14.45 23.85 22.54
N LEU A 333 -13.41 24.65 22.84
CA LEU A 333 -13.39 26.06 22.44
C LEU A 333 -13.47 26.19 20.92
N ARG A 334 -12.70 25.40 20.18
CA ARG A 334 -12.70 25.40 18.72
C ARG A 334 -14.07 25.06 18.13
N GLU A 335 -14.74 24.02 18.65
CA GLU A 335 -16.09 23.63 18.21
C GLU A 335 -17.10 24.77 18.39
N MET A 336 -16.99 25.48 19.50
CA MET A 336 -17.86 26.61 19.81
C MET A 336 -17.57 27.83 18.92
N LEU A 337 -16.28 28.17 18.74
CA LEU A 337 -15.88 29.25 17.84
C LEU A 337 -16.34 28.99 16.41
N LEU A 338 -16.22 27.75 15.93
CA LEU A 338 -16.71 27.34 14.60
C LEU A 338 -18.24 27.43 14.51
N HIS A 339 -18.96 27.04 15.56
CA HIS A 339 -20.42 27.16 15.61
C HIS A 339 -20.82 28.63 15.55
N GLN A 340 -20.17 29.49 16.33
CA GLN A 340 -20.41 30.93 16.36
C GLN A 340 -20.11 31.58 15.00
N LEU A 341 -18.94 31.28 14.41
CA LEU A 341 -18.56 31.80 13.09
C LEU A 341 -19.55 31.37 12.02
N ARG A 342 -20.01 30.11 12.05
CA ARG A 342 -21.03 29.60 11.11
C ARG A 342 -22.35 30.32 11.24
N THR A 343 -22.73 30.76 12.45
CA THR A 343 -23.99 31.42 12.73
C THR A 343 -23.91 32.91 12.43
N GLU A 344 -22.81 33.57 12.81
CA GLU A 344 -22.69 35.05 12.70
C GLU A 344 -22.19 35.48 11.31
N ASP A 345 -21.24 34.74 10.73
CA ASP A 345 -20.58 35.10 9.47
C ASP A 345 -20.28 33.85 8.61
N PRO A 346 -21.33 33.27 7.99
CA PRO A 346 -21.11 32.12 7.07
C PRO A 346 -20.23 32.45 5.86
N ALA A 347 -20.18 33.70 5.42
CA ALA A 347 -19.30 34.15 4.33
C ALA A 347 -17.86 34.18 4.78
N GLY A 348 -17.58 34.77 5.95
CA GLY A 348 -16.25 34.77 6.55
C GLY A 348 -15.73 33.36 6.87
N LEU A 349 -16.63 32.44 7.27
CA LEU A 349 -16.25 31.01 7.43
C LEU A 349 -15.73 30.43 6.12
N ARG A 350 -16.44 30.64 5.01
CA ARG A 350 -16.00 30.16 3.68
C ARG A 350 -14.69 30.79 3.24
N GLU A 351 -14.56 32.12 3.40
CA GLU A 351 -13.32 32.85 3.10
C GLU A 351 -12.13 32.33 3.92
N ALA A 352 -12.32 32.09 5.22
CA ALA A 352 -11.27 31.55 6.08
C ALA A 352 -10.85 30.13 5.64
N HIS A 353 -11.81 29.26 5.28
CA HIS A 353 -11.48 27.95 4.72
C HIS A 353 -10.75 28.04 3.38
N GLN A 354 -11.15 28.96 2.46
CA GLN A 354 -10.45 29.20 1.20
C GLN A 354 -9.00 29.68 1.44
N ALA A 355 -8.84 30.63 2.36
CA ALA A 355 -7.53 31.15 2.75
C ALA A 355 -6.62 30.06 3.35
N ALA A 356 -7.18 29.22 4.24
CA ALA A 356 -6.50 28.07 4.80
C ALA A 356 -6.10 27.05 3.71
N ALA A 357 -7.00 26.75 2.78
CA ALA A 357 -6.73 25.82 1.69
C ALA A 357 -5.53 26.26 0.84
N ARG A 358 -5.49 27.53 0.44
CA ARG A 358 -4.37 28.08 -0.33
C ARG A 358 -3.06 28.06 0.47
N TRP A 359 -3.11 28.45 1.74
CA TRP A 359 -1.93 28.44 2.60
C TRP A 359 -1.38 27.04 2.79
N PHE A 360 -2.24 26.05 3.10
CA PHE A 360 -1.81 24.65 3.27
C PHE A 360 -1.28 24.04 1.97
N ALA A 361 -1.83 24.44 0.82
CA ALA A 361 -1.33 24.03 -0.49
C ALA A 361 0.11 24.53 -0.71
N GLN A 362 0.37 25.80 -0.40
CA GLN A 362 1.71 26.42 -0.49
C GLN A 362 2.68 25.83 0.54
N ASP A 363 2.20 25.46 1.74
CA ASP A 363 3.01 24.83 2.80
C ASP A 363 3.24 23.32 2.53
N GLY A 364 2.79 22.78 1.39
CA GLY A 364 2.98 21.39 0.98
C GLY A 364 2.11 20.37 1.74
N GLN A 365 1.07 20.83 2.47
CA GLN A 365 0.12 20.00 3.21
C GLN A 365 -1.14 19.76 2.37
N ALA A 366 -0.98 19.07 1.24
CA ALA A 366 -2.02 18.93 0.21
C ALA A 366 -3.33 18.33 0.73
N LEU A 367 -3.28 17.38 1.66
CA LEU A 367 -4.47 16.77 2.24
C LEU A 367 -5.30 17.78 3.05
N ARG A 368 -4.67 18.56 3.91
CA ARG A 368 -5.35 19.61 4.67
C ARG A 368 -5.91 20.70 3.75
N ALA A 369 -5.15 21.07 2.72
CA ALA A 369 -5.63 22.00 1.71
C ALA A 369 -6.91 21.51 1.05
N LEU A 370 -6.96 20.22 0.67
CA LEU A 370 -8.13 19.59 0.06
C LEU A 370 -9.34 19.59 0.98
N GLU A 371 -9.14 19.31 2.27
CA GLU A 371 -10.19 19.31 3.29
C GLU A 371 -10.79 20.71 3.48
N HIS A 372 -9.93 21.73 3.57
CA HIS A 372 -10.37 23.11 3.69
C HIS A 372 -11.10 23.60 2.43
N ALA A 373 -10.65 23.26 1.25
CA ALA A 373 -11.35 23.58 0.00
C ALA A 373 -12.74 22.95 -0.04
N ALA A 374 -12.86 21.68 0.39
CA ALA A 374 -14.14 20.99 0.50
C ALA A 374 -15.06 21.58 1.60
N ALA A 375 -14.48 22.06 2.71
CA ALA A 375 -15.23 22.73 3.78
C ALA A 375 -15.76 24.11 3.35
N ALA A 376 -15.02 24.78 2.46
CA ALA A 376 -15.48 26.03 1.83
C ALA A 376 -16.55 25.83 0.76
N GLU A 377 -16.80 24.57 0.33
CA GLU A 377 -17.59 24.23 -0.85
C GLU A 377 -17.08 24.94 -2.14
N ASP A 378 -15.79 25.27 -2.16
CA ASP A 378 -15.10 25.85 -3.31
C ASP A 378 -14.55 24.73 -4.20
N TRP A 379 -15.41 24.23 -5.08
CA TRP A 379 -15.09 23.09 -5.91
C TRP A 379 -14.00 23.38 -6.94
N PRO A 380 -13.95 24.57 -7.58
CA PRO A 380 -12.80 24.94 -8.41
C PRO A 380 -11.47 24.92 -7.67
N LEU A 381 -11.40 25.51 -6.46
CA LEU A 381 -10.21 25.46 -5.61
C LEU A 381 -9.86 24.03 -5.20
N LEU A 382 -10.88 23.21 -4.89
CA LEU A 382 -10.67 21.79 -4.60
C LEU A 382 -10.01 21.07 -5.78
N GLY A 383 -10.48 21.31 -7.00
CA GLY A 383 -9.91 20.76 -8.22
C GLY A 383 -8.45 21.19 -8.44
N GLU A 384 -8.13 22.46 -8.18
CA GLU A 384 -6.77 23.00 -8.23
C GLU A 384 -5.84 22.32 -7.24
N VAL A 385 -6.21 22.33 -5.95
CA VAL A 385 -5.45 21.70 -4.85
C VAL A 385 -5.26 20.21 -5.10
N PHE A 386 -6.30 19.54 -5.61
CA PHE A 386 -6.23 18.12 -5.92
C PHE A 386 -5.20 17.85 -7.02
N VAL A 387 -5.30 18.54 -8.15
CA VAL A 387 -4.45 18.33 -9.33
C VAL A 387 -2.99 18.68 -9.03
N GLU A 388 -2.74 19.76 -8.33
CA GLU A 388 -1.38 20.23 -8.06
C GLU A 388 -0.68 19.54 -6.88
N GLY A 389 -1.45 18.85 -6.00
CA GLY A 389 -0.89 18.25 -4.78
C GLY A 389 -1.51 16.93 -4.36
N ALA A 390 -2.80 16.94 -4.01
CA ALA A 390 -3.40 15.84 -3.26
C ALA A 390 -3.59 14.54 -4.09
N ALA A 391 -3.60 14.60 -5.42
CA ALA A 391 -3.68 13.39 -6.24
C ALA A 391 -2.44 12.49 -6.10
N ALA A 392 -1.30 13.02 -5.69
CA ALA A 392 -0.11 12.24 -5.35
C ALA A 392 -0.36 11.27 -4.17
N GLU A 393 -1.23 11.66 -3.23
CA GLU A 393 -1.59 10.86 -2.05
C GLU A 393 -2.43 9.61 -2.40
N LEU A 394 -3.02 9.55 -3.59
CA LEU A 394 -3.72 8.35 -4.07
C LEU A 394 -2.80 7.12 -4.23
N ALA A 395 -1.52 7.35 -4.39
CA ALA A 395 -0.51 6.31 -4.45
C ALA A 395 0.04 5.93 -3.06
N GLY A 396 -0.39 6.63 -2.00
CA GLY A 396 0.07 6.50 -0.62
C GLY A 396 -1.01 5.98 0.34
N PRO A 397 -0.70 5.94 1.64
CA PRO A 397 -1.60 5.46 2.69
C PRO A 397 -2.87 6.29 2.83
N HIS A 398 -2.85 7.56 2.41
CA HIS A 398 -4.00 8.49 2.49
C HIS A 398 -4.98 8.37 1.32
N ARG A 399 -4.84 7.36 0.47
CA ARG A 399 -5.72 7.12 -0.69
C ARG A 399 -7.20 7.19 -0.36
N GLU A 400 -7.63 6.49 0.69
CA GLU A 400 -9.05 6.44 1.09
C GLU A 400 -9.52 7.77 1.71
N THR A 401 -8.64 8.48 2.40
CA THR A 401 -8.93 9.82 2.94
C THR A 401 -9.21 10.80 1.80
N VAL A 402 -8.35 10.84 0.79
CA VAL A 402 -8.58 11.66 -0.42
C VAL A 402 -9.89 11.27 -1.09
N ALA A 403 -10.15 9.96 -1.27
CA ALA A 403 -11.39 9.48 -1.86
C ALA A 403 -12.64 9.93 -1.09
N GLN A 404 -12.57 9.94 0.24
CA GLN A 404 -13.67 10.39 1.11
C GLN A 404 -13.97 11.89 0.90
N VAL A 405 -12.94 12.71 0.76
CA VAL A 405 -13.12 14.14 0.47
C VAL A 405 -13.71 14.34 -0.93
N LEU A 406 -13.21 13.62 -1.95
CA LEU A 406 -13.71 13.72 -3.31
C LEU A 406 -15.18 13.28 -3.46
N ARG A 407 -15.66 12.35 -2.63
CA ARG A 407 -17.09 11.94 -2.63
C ARG A 407 -18.04 13.06 -2.21
N ARG A 408 -17.54 14.14 -1.61
CA ARG A 408 -18.34 15.33 -1.24
C ARG A 408 -18.63 16.24 -2.43
N VAL A 409 -17.90 16.12 -3.54
CA VAL A 409 -18.07 16.97 -4.74
C VAL A 409 -19.41 16.68 -5.40
N PRO A 410 -20.32 17.64 -5.54
CA PRO A 410 -21.62 17.39 -6.15
C PRO A 410 -21.49 17.10 -7.64
N TYR A 411 -22.22 16.11 -8.15
CA TYR A 411 -22.16 15.74 -9.57
C TYR A 411 -22.52 16.89 -10.52
N ALA A 412 -23.40 17.79 -10.09
CA ALA A 412 -23.80 18.95 -10.88
C ALA A 412 -22.65 19.94 -11.18
N THR A 413 -21.61 19.98 -10.34
CA THR A 413 -20.48 20.90 -10.48
C THR A 413 -19.44 20.41 -11.49
N LEU A 414 -19.49 19.15 -11.93
CA LEU A 414 -18.49 18.55 -12.80
C LEU A 414 -18.51 19.14 -14.23
N ARG A 415 -19.69 19.52 -14.76
CA ARG A 415 -19.86 19.78 -16.21
C ARG A 415 -18.92 20.79 -16.86
N PRO A 416 -18.56 21.94 -16.25
CA PRO A 416 -17.73 22.93 -16.93
C PRO A 416 -16.25 22.83 -16.60
N ASP A 417 -15.84 21.91 -15.73
CA ASP A 417 -14.49 21.95 -15.13
C ASP A 417 -13.71 20.64 -15.39
N ALA A 418 -12.60 20.75 -16.12
CA ALA A 418 -11.72 19.63 -16.43
C ALA A 418 -11.07 19.03 -15.17
N ARG A 419 -10.66 19.88 -14.21
CA ARG A 419 -10.03 19.44 -12.94
C ARG A 419 -11.00 18.62 -12.09
N LEU A 420 -12.28 19.00 -12.06
CA LEU A 420 -13.31 18.21 -11.35
C LEU A 420 -13.61 16.88 -12.04
N HIS A 421 -13.53 16.82 -13.38
CA HIS A 421 -13.56 15.52 -14.07
C HIS A 421 -12.34 14.66 -13.73
N LEU A 422 -11.16 15.22 -13.54
CA LEU A 422 -9.99 14.47 -13.07
C LEU A 422 -10.18 13.97 -11.62
N CYS A 423 -10.77 14.78 -10.73
CA CYS A 423 -11.18 14.33 -9.39
C CYS A 423 -12.13 13.14 -9.45
N ALA A 424 -13.17 13.21 -10.27
CA ALA A 424 -14.14 12.12 -10.43
C ALA A 424 -13.53 10.88 -11.08
N GLY A 425 -12.63 11.04 -12.05
CA GLY A 425 -11.84 9.97 -12.66
C GLY A 425 -10.92 9.29 -11.66
N ALA A 426 -10.24 10.06 -10.83
CA ALA A 426 -9.39 9.54 -9.77
C ALA A 426 -10.20 8.76 -8.71
N LEU A 427 -11.34 9.29 -8.28
CA LEU A 427 -12.26 8.59 -7.38
C LEU A 427 -12.76 7.28 -8.00
N ALA A 428 -13.16 7.30 -9.27
CA ALA A 428 -13.57 6.10 -9.98
C ALA A 428 -12.44 5.06 -10.10
N SER A 429 -11.18 5.50 -10.19
CA SER A 429 -10.00 4.62 -10.17
C SER A 429 -9.79 3.98 -8.79
N VAL A 430 -10.04 4.71 -7.70
CA VAL A 430 -10.03 4.16 -6.34
C VAL A 430 -11.10 3.06 -6.18
N ASP A 431 -12.28 3.30 -6.72
CA ASP A 431 -13.43 2.36 -6.69
C ASP A 431 -13.34 1.25 -7.77
N GLU A 432 -12.24 1.17 -8.54
CA GLU A 432 -11.99 0.20 -9.62
C GLU A 432 -13.04 0.23 -10.76
N ARG A 433 -13.72 1.37 -10.94
CA ARG A 433 -14.71 1.59 -11.99
C ARG A 433 -14.07 2.15 -13.26
N PHE A 434 -13.27 1.35 -13.96
CA PHE A 434 -12.43 1.81 -15.07
C PHE A 434 -13.19 2.37 -16.28
N ASP A 435 -14.45 1.96 -16.52
CA ASP A 435 -15.30 2.57 -17.54
C ASP A 435 -15.65 4.01 -17.19
N ALA A 436 -15.93 4.29 -15.91
CA ALA A 436 -16.15 5.66 -15.45
C ALA A 436 -14.87 6.50 -15.53
N VAL A 437 -13.70 5.91 -15.22
CA VAL A 437 -12.41 6.62 -15.40
C VAL A 437 -12.24 7.03 -16.86
N ARG A 438 -12.47 6.11 -17.82
CA ARG A 438 -12.37 6.44 -19.25
C ARG A 438 -13.29 7.57 -19.66
N LEU A 439 -14.53 7.56 -19.16
CA LEU A 439 -15.49 8.63 -19.43
C LEU A 439 -14.98 9.99 -18.92
N HIS A 440 -14.52 10.02 -17.66
CA HIS A 440 -14.05 11.28 -17.06
C HIS A 440 -12.76 11.79 -17.71
N VAL A 441 -11.82 10.90 -18.03
CA VAL A 441 -10.60 11.22 -18.78
C VAL A 441 -10.94 11.81 -20.17
N ALA A 442 -11.89 11.20 -20.90
CA ALA A 442 -12.33 11.71 -22.18
C ALA A 442 -12.96 13.10 -22.03
N ARG A 443 -13.83 13.31 -21.05
CA ARG A 443 -14.45 14.60 -20.77
C ARG A 443 -13.44 15.68 -20.38
N ALA A 444 -12.50 15.35 -19.50
CA ALA A 444 -11.43 16.28 -19.15
C ALA A 444 -10.59 16.67 -20.38
N ARG A 445 -10.29 15.69 -21.25
CA ARG A 445 -9.56 15.94 -22.51
C ARG A 445 -10.33 16.87 -23.45
N ASP A 446 -11.63 16.63 -23.62
CA ASP A 446 -12.51 17.49 -24.45
C ASP A 446 -12.54 18.94 -23.92
N LEU A 447 -12.54 19.14 -22.60
CA LEU A 447 -12.56 20.45 -21.97
C LEU A 447 -11.20 21.18 -22.05
N LEU A 448 -10.09 20.44 -22.06
CA LEU A 448 -8.74 21.00 -22.19
C LEU A 448 -8.35 21.29 -23.67
N ALA A 449 -8.99 20.59 -24.63
CA ALA A 449 -8.64 20.68 -26.06
C ALA A 449 -8.92 22.02 -26.77
N PRO A 450 -9.96 22.86 -26.40
CA PRO A 450 -10.26 24.09 -27.12
C PRO A 450 -9.27 25.24 -26.88
N ALA A 451 -8.52 25.21 -25.81
CA ALA A 451 -7.40 26.13 -25.66
C ALA A 451 -6.29 25.62 -26.59
N ALA A 452 -6.06 26.31 -27.70
CA ALA A 452 -4.99 26.04 -28.70
C ALA A 452 -3.58 25.98 -28.06
N ASP A 453 -3.51 26.20 -26.77
CA ASP A 453 -2.39 26.00 -25.85
C ASP A 453 -2.81 25.01 -24.79
N LEU A 454 -2.40 23.73 -24.89
CA LEU A 454 -2.31 22.78 -23.78
C LEU A 454 -1.51 23.37 -22.58
N VAL A 455 -0.95 24.53 -22.75
CA VAL A 455 -0.22 25.36 -21.80
C VAL A 455 -1.15 26.03 -20.76
N ALA A 456 -2.46 26.05 -20.94
CA ALA A 456 -3.38 26.75 -20.02
C ALA A 456 -3.53 26.04 -18.66
N ASP A 457 -3.37 24.70 -18.58
CA ASP A 457 -3.40 23.92 -17.33
C ASP A 457 -2.44 22.73 -17.39
N PRO A 458 -1.14 22.96 -17.24
CA PRO A 458 -0.13 21.92 -17.39
C PRO A 458 -0.23 20.83 -16.31
N ALA A 459 -0.65 21.16 -15.10
CA ALA A 459 -0.81 20.19 -14.01
C ALA A 459 -1.96 19.23 -14.32
N ALA A 460 -3.09 19.75 -14.82
CA ALA A 460 -4.23 18.94 -15.25
C ALA A 460 -3.85 18.01 -16.43
N ALA A 461 -3.05 18.50 -17.38
CA ALA A 461 -2.59 17.71 -18.53
C ALA A 461 -1.73 16.51 -18.07
N VAL A 462 -0.81 16.72 -17.13
CA VAL A 462 0.00 15.61 -16.57
C VAL A 462 -0.88 14.57 -15.87
N LEU A 463 -1.78 15.00 -15.00
CA LEU A 463 -2.67 14.09 -14.26
C LEU A 463 -3.64 13.34 -15.19
N LEU A 464 -4.13 14.00 -16.23
CA LEU A 464 -4.97 13.38 -17.25
C LEU A 464 -4.29 12.15 -17.86
N GLU A 465 -3.04 12.31 -18.30
CA GLU A 465 -2.30 11.23 -18.95
C GLU A 465 -1.85 10.15 -17.94
N LEU A 466 -1.60 10.50 -16.67
CA LEU A 466 -1.38 9.51 -15.60
C LEU A 466 -2.62 8.67 -15.30
N LEU A 467 -3.81 9.27 -15.31
CA LEU A 467 -5.06 8.52 -15.17
C LEU A 467 -5.31 7.62 -16.38
N ALA A 468 -5.01 8.10 -17.60
CA ALA A 468 -5.06 7.28 -18.81
C ALA A 468 -4.10 6.09 -18.73
N ALA A 469 -2.88 6.29 -18.23
CA ALA A 469 -1.91 5.22 -18.01
C ALA A 469 -2.42 4.21 -16.95
N SER A 470 -3.03 4.68 -15.86
CA SER A 470 -3.63 3.82 -14.84
C SER A 470 -4.76 2.94 -15.41
N VAL A 471 -5.62 3.50 -16.25
CA VAL A 471 -6.66 2.74 -16.98
C VAL A 471 -6.03 1.69 -17.88
N ALA A 472 -5.04 2.07 -18.68
CA ALA A 472 -4.37 1.17 -19.60
C ALA A 472 -3.73 -0.02 -18.85
N ARG A 473 -3.07 0.25 -17.72
CA ARG A 473 -2.50 -0.78 -16.83
C ARG A 473 -3.58 -1.74 -16.33
N SER A 474 -4.68 -1.21 -15.79
CA SER A 474 -5.74 -1.99 -15.15
C SER A 474 -6.61 -2.77 -16.14
N THR A 475 -6.59 -2.38 -17.40
CA THR A 475 -7.27 -3.09 -18.49
C THR A 475 -6.35 -4.03 -19.27
N GLY A 476 -5.03 -3.99 -19.02
CA GLY A 476 -4.03 -4.80 -19.72
C GLY A 476 -3.62 -4.25 -21.09
N ASP A 477 -3.94 -2.98 -21.37
CA ASP A 477 -3.46 -2.30 -22.60
C ASP A 477 -2.02 -1.78 -22.39
N VAL A 478 -1.06 -2.66 -22.57
CA VAL A 478 0.35 -2.35 -22.31
C VAL A 478 0.93 -1.30 -23.25
N ARG A 479 0.41 -1.19 -24.49
CA ARG A 479 0.82 -0.15 -25.46
C ARG A 479 0.26 1.20 -25.05
N GLY A 480 -1.02 1.24 -24.70
CA GLY A 480 -1.66 2.42 -24.15
C GLY A 480 -0.97 2.91 -22.87
N LEU A 481 -0.52 1.99 -22.01
CA LEU A 481 0.26 2.32 -20.81
C LEU A 481 1.57 3.05 -21.16
N ALA A 482 2.35 2.52 -22.12
CA ALA A 482 3.62 3.15 -22.52
C ALA A 482 3.39 4.52 -23.18
N THR A 483 2.35 4.63 -24.02
CA THR A 483 2.00 5.86 -24.76
C THR A 483 1.52 6.95 -23.80
N ALA A 484 0.55 6.64 -22.94
CA ALA A 484 0.01 7.62 -21.99
C ALA A 484 1.07 8.08 -20.98
N ALA A 485 1.89 7.15 -20.49
CA ALA A 485 2.99 7.50 -19.59
C ALA A 485 4.06 8.37 -20.29
N GLY A 486 4.33 8.13 -21.57
CA GLY A 486 5.18 8.99 -22.38
C GLY A 486 4.60 10.39 -22.56
N ALA A 487 3.30 10.50 -22.82
CA ALA A 487 2.59 11.77 -22.90
C ALA A 487 2.60 12.53 -21.57
N ALA A 488 2.41 11.82 -20.44
CA ALA A 488 2.51 12.40 -19.11
C ALA A 488 3.91 13.00 -18.83
N LEU A 489 4.98 12.32 -19.26
CA LEU A 489 6.35 12.85 -19.14
C LEU A 489 6.55 14.10 -20.00
N ALA A 490 6.12 14.06 -21.27
CA ALA A 490 6.22 15.21 -22.16
C ALA A 490 5.44 16.41 -21.59
N ALA A 491 4.23 16.18 -21.06
CA ALA A 491 3.46 17.23 -20.39
C ALA A 491 4.19 17.76 -19.15
N ALA A 492 4.78 16.89 -18.33
CA ALA A 492 5.52 17.29 -17.12
C ALA A 492 6.78 18.09 -17.43
N ASP A 493 7.45 17.78 -18.55
CA ASP A 493 8.65 18.51 -18.98
C ASP A 493 8.32 19.86 -19.58
N ALA A 494 7.09 20.05 -20.08
CA ALA A 494 6.57 21.31 -20.61
C ALA A 494 6.02 22.26 -19.52
N VAL A 495 5.97 21.83 -18.24
CA VAL A 495 5.46 22.64 -17.13
C VAL A 495 6.34 23.87 -16.91
N PRO A 496 5.80 25.11 -16.99
CA PRO A 496 6.59 26.33 -16.87
C PRO A 496 6.89 26.75 -15.43
N TYR A 497 6.21 26.16 -14.45
CA TYR A 497 6.38 26.44 -13.03
C TYR A 497 6.28 25.15 -12.18
N PRO A 498 7.05 25.03 -11.10
CA PRO A 498 6.97 23.88 -10.22
C PRO A 498 5.68 23.89 -9.41
N PHE A 499 5.03 22.72 -9.22
CA PHE A 499 3.93 22.53 -8.29
C PHE A 499 4.23 21.30 -7.38
N PRO A 500 3.61 21.18 -6.20
CA PRO A 500 4.01 20.21 -5.18
C PRO A 500 4.09 18.76 -5.64
N ALA A 501 3.15 18.31 -6.49
CA ALA A 501 3.10 16.91 -6.97
C ALA A 501 3.96 16.62 -8.21
N LEU A 502 4.57 17.61 -8.86
CA LEU A 502 5.23 17.46 -10.17
C LEU A 502 6.28 16.35 -10.20
N GLU A 503 7.17 16.29 -9.21
CA GLU A 503 8.22 15.27 -9.16
C GLU A 503 7.64 13.88 -8.88
N THR A 504 6.58 13.78 -8.09
CA THR A 504 5.85 12.53 -7.88
C THR A 504 5.19 12.06 -9.17
N TYR A 505 4.59 12.95 -9.94
CA TYR A 505 4.01 12.65 -11.24
C TYR A 505 5.06 12.21 -12.27
N ARG A 506 6.20 12.89 -12.34
CA ARG A 506 7.34 12.45 -13.16
C ARG A 506 7.81 11.05 -12.81
N GLY A 507 7.94 10.77 -11.53
CA GLY A 507 8.34 9.45 -11.04
C GLY A 507 7.35 8.36 -11.40
N LEU A 508 6.06 8.63 -11.20
CA LEU A 508 4.99 7.70 -11.56
C LEU A 508 4.94 7.45 -13.08
N ALA A 509 5.03 8.51 -13.88
CA ALA A 509 5.05 8.41 -15.32
C ALA A 509 6.26 7.59 -15.84
N ARG A 510 7.46 7.81 -15.28
CA ARG A 510 8.65 7.01 -15.61
C ARG A 510 8.45 5.53 -15.27
N ALA A 511 7.90 5.22 -14.09
CA ALA A 511 7.62 3.85 -13.68
C ALA A 511 6.60 3.16 -14.60
N HIS A 512 5.50 3.85 -14.93
CA HIS A 512 4.51 3.33 -15.86
C HIS A 512 5.06 3.14 -17.27
N ARG A 513 5.86 4.09 -17.77
CA ARG A 513 6.50 3.98 -19.08
C ARG A 513 7.46 2.80 -19.13
N ALA A 514 8.31 2.65 -18.12
CA ALA A 514 9.26 1.53 -18.02
C ALA A 514 8.53 0.18 -17.98
N ALA A 515 7.45 0.07 -17.19
CA ALA A 515 6.61 -1.13 -17.16
C ALA A 515 5.96 -1.40 -18.52
N GLY A 516 5.34 -0.40 -19.14
CA GLY A 516 4.71 -0.52 -20.46
C GLY A 516 5.69 -0.94 -21.55
N LEU A 517 6.89 -0.37 -21.58
CA LEU A 517 7.95 -0.73 -22.51
C LEU A 517 8.43 -2.17 -22.28
N ALA A 518 8.62 -2.60 -21.05
CA ALA A 518 8.98 -3.98 -20.72
C ALA A 518 7.93 -4.99 -21.20
N TRP A 519 6.65 -4.68 -21.09
CA TRP A 519 5.57 -5.54 -21.60
C TRP A 519 5.45 -5.52 -23.13
N CYS A 520 5.87 -4.43 -23.80
CA CYS A 520 5.81 -4.27 -25.25
C CYS A 520 7.05 -4.76 -25.99
N ALA A 521 8.15 -5.05 -25.31
CA ALA A 521 9.41 -5.44 -25.92
C ALA A 521 9.28 -6.77 -26.70
N VAL A 522 9.90 -6.80 -27.87
CA VAL A 522 10.02 -7.98 -28.75
C VAL A 522 11.51 -8.20 -29.00
N GLY A 523 12.09 -9.29 -28.47
CA GLY A 523 13.49 -9.63 -28.70
C GLY A 523 14.47 -9.14 -27.61
N PRO A 524 15.78 -9.33 -27.82
CA PRO A 524 16.80 -9.17 -26.80
C PRO A 524 17.29 -7.73 -26.58
N GLU A 525 16.49 -6.70 -26.85
CA GLU A 525 16.91 -5.33 -26.54
C GLU A 525 17.32 -5.18 -25.08
N PRO A 526 18.41 -4.43 -24.78
CA PRO A 526 18.98 -4.39 -23.44
C PRO A 526 18.00 -3.76 -22.44
N ALA A 527 17.39 -4.59 -21.59
CA ALA A 527 16.57 -4.13 -20.46
C ALA A 527 17.34 -3.19 -19.51
N GLY A 528 18.67 -3.11 -19.63
CA GLY A 528 19.54 -2.26 -18.84
C GLY A 528 19.39 -0.77 -19.14
N GLU A 529 19.25 -0.36 -20.39
CA GLU A 529 19.11 1.05 -20.76
C GLU A 529 17.68 1.57 -20.53
N THR A 530 16.67 0.72 -20.77
CA THR A 530 15.26 1.08 -20.60
C THR A 530 14.82 1.22 -19.12
N THR A 531 15.46 0.48 -18.21
CA THR A 531 15.04 0.47 -16.79
C THR A 531 16.06 1.13 -15.86
N SER A 532 17.37 0.96 -16.07
CA SER A 532 18.37 1.52 -15.16
C SER A 532 18.53 3.03 -15.33
N GLY A 533 18.57 3.52 -16.57
CA GLY A 533 18.66 4.96 -16.85
C GLY A 533 17.37 5.72 -16.57
N THR A 534 16.19 5.06 -16.75
CA THR A 534 14.87 5.69 -16.57
C THR A 534 14.44 5.75 -15.10
N LEU A 535 14.97 4.86 -14.24
CA LEU A 535 14.61 4.75 -12.83
C LEU A 535 15.68 5.31 -11.87
N ALA A 536 16.85 5.69 -12.38
CA ALA A 536 17.88 6.36 -11.59
C ALA A 536 17.46 7.81 -11.29
N ALA A 537 17.48 8.19 -10.02
CA ALA A 537 17.20 9.56 -9.60
C ALA A 537 18.36 10.49 -10.01
N PRO A 538 18.10 11.60 -10.71
CA PRO A 538 19.11 12.62 -10.86
C PRO A 538 19.37 13.30 -9.50
N GLY A 539 20.59 13.16 -8.97
CA GLY A 539 21.05 14.02 -7.89
C GLY A 539 20.75 13.60 -6.45
N GLY A 540 20.75 12.32 -6.10
CA GLY A 540 20.92 11.87 -4.69
C GLY A 540 19.81 12.26 -3.70
N ARG A 541 18.71 12.90 -4.12
CA ARG A 541 17.58 13.26 -3.27
C ARG A 541 16.58 12.10 -3.24
N SER A 542 16.15 11.70 -2.06
CA SER A 542 15.16 10.68 -1.79
C SER A 542 13.88 10.92 -2.62
N TRP A 543 13.67 10.12 -3.66
CA TRP A 543 12.48 10.11 -4.46
C TRP A 543 11.26 9.71 -3.61
N ARG A 544 10.27 10.59 -3.54
CA ARG A 544 8.93 10.24 -3.05
C ARG A 544 8.05 9.60 -4.13
N ALA A 545 8.65 9.09 -5.22
CA ALA A 545 7.89 8.33 -6.20
C ALA A 545 7.25 7.12 -5.51
N PRO A 546 6.05 6.70 -5.95
CA PRO A 546 5.43 5.49 -5.45
C PRO A 546 6.34 4.30 -5.73
N GLN A 547 7.19 3.98 -4.79
CA GLN A 547 8.26 2.98 -4.91
C GLN A 547 7.71 1.61 -5.30
N LEU A 548 6.43 1.36 -5.00
CA LEU A 548 5.71 0.17 -5.43
C LEU A 548 5.63 0.07 -6.96
N TYR A 549 5.36 1.18 -7.68
CA TYR A 549 5.29 1.19 -9.15
C TYR A 549 6.67 1.02 -9.79
N VAL A 550 7.70 1.60 -9.19
CA VAL A 550 9.10 1.38 -9.61
C VAL A 550 9.47 -0.08 -9.46
N LEU A 551 9.09 -0.69 -8.34
CA LEU A 551 9.32 -2.12 -8.09
C LEU A 551 8.58 -2.99 -9.12
N GLY A 552 7.34 -2.64 -9.47
CA GLY A 552 6.55 -3.30 -10.51
C GLY A 552 7.20 -3.21 -11.90
N ALA A 553 7.77 -2.06 -12.25
CA ALA A 553 8.52 -1.90 -13.51
C ALA A 553 9.77 -2.79 -13.54
N ARG A 554 10.52 -2.87 -12.44
CA ARG A 554 11.68 -3.78 -12.31
C ARG A 554 11.25 -5.26 -12.37
N ALA A 555 10.11 -5.60 -11.80
CA ALA A 555 9.53 -6.94 -11.88
C ALA A 555 9.19 -7.33 -13.33
N ALA A 556 8.57 -6.42 -14.09
CA ALA A 556 8.25 -6.62 -15.51
C ALA A 556 9.53 -6.78 -16.35
N ALA A 557 10.56 -5.98 -16.09
CA ALA A 557 11.86 -6.08 -16.77
C ALA A 557 12.57 -7.41 -16.47
N ALA A 558 12.47 -7.92 -15.25
CA ALA A 558 13.01 -9.25 -14.90
C ALA A 558 12.31 -10.37 -15.69
N LEU A 559 10.97 -10.30 -15.85
CA LEU A 559 10.21 -11.24 -16.67
C LEU A 559 10.60 -11.14 -18.15
N LEU A 560 10.77 -9.93 -18.68
CA LEU A 560 11.28 -9.71 -20.04
C LEU A 560 12.64 -10.37 -20.27
N ALA A 561 13.59 -10.22 -19.33
CA ALA A 561 14.90 -10.84 -19.43
C ALA A 561 14.81 -12.37 -19.55
N VAL A 562 13.92 -13.01 -18.77
CA VAL A 562 13.65 -14.45 -18.87
C VAL A 562 13.01 -14.80 -20.20
N ALA A 563 12.03 -14.02 -20.66
CA ALA A 563 11.38 -14.23 -21.97
C ALA A 563 12.36 -14.12 -23.15
N ALA A 564 13.39 -13.29 -23.01
CA ALA A 564 14.49 -13.13 -23.97
C ALA A 564 15.59 -14.21 -23.84
N GLY A 565 15.40 -15.24 -23.00
CA GLY A 565 16.33 -16.34 -22.79
C GLY A 565 17.50 -16.02 -21.83
N ARG A 566 17.57 -14.85 -21.21
CA ARG A 566 18.60 -14.43 -20.25
C ARG A 566 18.18 -14.82 -18.83
N LEU A 567 18.31 -16.14 -18.53
CA LEU A 567 17.71 -16.70 -17.31
C LEU A 567 18.43 -16.24 -16.02
N ASP A 568 19.77 -16.17 -16.03
CA ASP A 568 20.53 -15.73 -14.86
C ASP A 568 20.28 -14.25 -14.54
N VAL A 569 20.22 -13.39 -15.55
CA VAL A 569 19.90 -11.96 -15.40
C VAL A 569 18.48 -11.78 -14.84
N GLY A 570 17.52 -12.48 -15.42
CA GLY A 570 16.13 -12.41 -14.99
C GLY A 570 15.90 -12.95 -13.58
N ASP A 571 16.53 -14.08 -13.20
CA ASP A 571 16.42 -14.64 -11.83
C ASP A 571 17.07 -13.73 -10.79
N ALA A 572 18.24 -13.14 -11.10
CA ALA A 572 18.90 -12.20 -10.20
C ALA A 572 18.06 -10.95 -9.97
N ALA A 573 17.58 -10.32 -11.05
CA ALA A 573 16.73 -9.13 -10.97
C ALA A 573 15.41 -9.42 -10.23
N ALA A 574 14.77 -10.55 -10.51
CA ALA A 574 13.55 -10.96 -9.82
C ALA A 574 13.77 -11.22 -8.32
N ARG A 575 14.94 -11.80 -7.96
CA ARG A 575 15.31 -12.04 -6.57
C ARG A 575 15.46 -10.70 -5.81
N GLU A 576 16.16 -9.73 -6.38
CA GLU A 576 16.31 -8.41 -5.79
C GLU A 576 14.94 -7.72 -5.54
N VAL A 577 14.05 -7.78 -6.55
CA VAL A 577 12.68 -7.25 -6.43
C VAL A 577 11.94 -7.91 -5.29
N LEU A 578 11.99 -9.25 -5.17
CA LEU A 578 11.27 -9.98 -4.13
C LEU A 578 11.84 -9.74 -2.74
N VAL A 579 13.17 -9.64 -2.60
CA VAL A 579 13.83 -9.28 -1.33
C VAL A 579 13.41 -7.87 -0.90
N GLU A 580 13.38 -6.91 -1.83
CA GLU A 580 12.95 -5.56 -1.53
C GLU A 580 11.45 -5.49 -1.20
N ALA A 581 10.60 -6.25 -1.93
CA ALA A 581 9.18 -6.37 -1.64
C ALA A 581 8.95 -6.99 -0.25
N GLU A 582 9.67 -8.05 0.06
CA GLU A 582 9.62 -8.69 1.36
C GLU A 582 10.05 -7.73 2.46
N ARG A 583 11.17 -7.04 2.31
CA ARG A 583 11.66 -6.05 3.27
C ARG A 583 10.62 -4.96 3.56
N ARG A 584 9.84 -4.54 2.56
CA ARG A 584 8.80 -3.50 2.67
C ARG A 584 7.41 -4.03 3.00
N GLY A 585 7.19 -5.35 3.04
CA GLY A 585 5.87 -5.95 3.24
C GLY A 585 4.94 -5.84 2.03
N TRP A 586 5.50 -5.79 0.82
CA TRP A 586 4.77 -5.66 -0.45
C TRP A 586 4.65 -6.96 -1.24
N ASP A 587 5.01 -8.07 -0.65
CA ASP A 587 4.93 -9.41 -1.26
C ASP A 587 3.50 -9.82 -1.69
N GLY A 588 2.47 -9.28 -1.04
CA GLY A 588 1.06 -9.47 -1.40
C GLY A 588 0.54 -8.57 -2.52
N TYR A 589 1.36 -7.71 -3.12
CA TYR A 589 0.91 -6.76 -4.16
C TYR A 589 1.07 -7.31 -5.56
N ALA A 590 0.05 -7.08 -6.41
CA ALA A 590 0.04 -7.52 -7.81
C ALA A 590 1.26 -7.00 -8.63
N HIS A 591 1.84 -5.89 -8.23
CA HIS A 591 3.02 -5.29 -8.85
C HIS A 591 4.27 -6.18 -8.81
N VAL A 592 4.41 -7.07 -7.81
CA VAL A 592 5.56 -7.98 -7.72
C VAL A 592 5.31 -9.33 -8.40
N ARG A 593 4.10 -9.58 -8.88
CA ARG A 593 3.70 -10.81 -9.56
C ARG A 593 4.61 -11.18 -10.73
N PRO A 594 5.06 -10.23 -11.60
CA PRO A 594 5.99 -10.57 -12.69
C PRO A 594 7.34 -11.13 -12.20
N ALA A 595 7.83 -10.71 -11.03
CA ALA A 595 9.07 -11.25 -10.48
C ALA A 595 8.89 -12.71 -10.00
N HIS A 596 7.77 -13.05 -9.39
CA HIS A 596 7.44 -14.43 -9.09
C HIS A 596 7.27 -15.26 -10.36
N ALA A 597 6.62 -14.72 -11.41
CA ALA A 597 6.50 -15.38 -12.70
C ALA A 597 7.87 -15.64 -13.35
N ALA A 598 8.76 -14.65 -13.32
CA ALA A 598 10.14 -14.80 -13.84
C ALA A 598 10.87 -15.95 -13.12
N ARG A 599 10.86 -15.98 -11.79
CA ARG A 599 11.50 -17.05 -11.04
C ARG A 599 10.85 -18.40 -11.25
N ALA A 600 9.53 -18.48 -11.36
CA ALA A 600 8.83 -19.71 -11.71
C ALA A 600 9.25 -20.21 -13.10
N TRP A 601 9.37 -19.29 -14.08
CA TRP A 601 9.77 -19.66 -15.44
C TRP A 601 11.21 -20.16 -15.51
N VAL A 602 12.15 -19.50 -14.83
CA VAL A 602 13.54 -19.97 -14.72
C VAL A 602 13.61 -21.37 -14.09
N ARG A 603 12.88 -21.60 -12.98
CA ARG A 603 12.84 -22.92 -12.32
C ARG A 603 12.26 -24.00 -13.23
N TYR A 604 11.21 -23.66 -13.96
CA TYR A 604 10.62 -24.54 -14.95
C TYR A 604 11.65 -24.95 -16.02
N LEU A 605 12.33 -23.97 -16.63
CA LEU A 605 13.31 -24.21 -17.68
C LEU A 605 14.55 -25.01 -17.18
N ARG A 606 14.94 -24.83 -15.93
CA ARG A 606 16.02 -25.56 -15.26
C ARG A 606 15.57 -26.87 -14.63
N ALA A 607 14.30 -27.25 -14.82
CA ALA A 607 13.70 -28.44 -14.22
C ALA A 607 13.87 -28.54 -12.70
N SER A 608 13.95 -27.39 -12.01
CA SER A 608 14.05 -27.34 -10.56
C SER A 608 12.65 -27.22 -9.97
N ASP A 609 12.14 -28.31 -9.38
CA ASP A 609 10.83 -28.32 -8.71
C ASP A 609 10.86 -27.55 -7.37
N ASP A 610 12.07 -27.31 -6.81
CA ASP A 610 12.21 -26.56 -5.55
C ASP A 610 11.75 -25.11 -5.71
N GLY A 611 10.60 -24.81 -5.12
CA GLY A 611 10.01 -23.48 -5.10
C GLY A 611 9.21 -23.06 -6.35
N LEU A 612 9.12 -23.87 -7.42
CA LEU A 612 8.32 -23.56 -8.60
C LEU A 612 6.85 -23.31 -8.23
N ASP A 613 6.22 -24.30 -7.60
CA ASP A 613 4.82 -24.20 -7.19
C ASP A 613 4.59 -23.10 -6.15
N ARG A 614 5.57 -22.87 -5.25
CA ARG A 614 5.54 -21.77 -4.28
C ARG A 614 5.49 -20.41 -4.98
N HIS A 615 6.36 -20.16 -5.98
CA HIS A 615 6.33 -18.90 -6.71
C HIS A 615 5.04 -18.71 -7.49
N LEU A 616 4.50 -19.74 -8.11
CA LEU A 616 3.19 -19.67 -8.79
C LEU A 616 2.05 -19.39 -7.80
N ALA A 617 2.09 -20.02 -6.62
CA ALA A 617 1.08 -19.78 -5.57
C ALA A 617 1.16 -18.35 -5.01
N HIS A 618 2.37 -17.86 -4.69
CA HIS A 618 2.57 -16.48 -4.22
C HIS A 618 2.13 -15.46 -5.27
N ALA A 619 2.46 -15.69 -6.55
CA ALA A 619 2.05 -14.81 -7.63
C ALA A 619 0.52 -14.70 -7.75
N LEU A 620 -0.22 -15.78 -7.52
CA LEU A 620 -1.68 -15.77 -7.57
C LEU A 620 -2.32 -15.18 -6.31
N ALA A 621 -1.67 -15.35 -5.16
CA ALA A 621 -2.12 -14.75 -3.90
C ALA A 621 -1.84 -13.24 -3.84
N ALA A 622 -0.95 -12.72 -4.68
CA ALA A 622 -0.59 -11.31 -4.74
C ALA A 622 -1.63 -10.52 -5.55
N ASP A 623 -2.75 -10.14 -4.93
CA ASP A 623 -3.88 -9.44 -5.55
C ASP A 623 -4.11 -8.02 -5.02
N ALA A 624 -3.41 -7.63 -3.96
CA ALA A 624 -3.47 -6.26 -3.44
C ALA A 624 -2.92 -5.24 -4.46
N GLY A 625 -3.42 -4.02 -4.42
CA GLY A 625 -2.94 -2.92 -5.28
C GLY A 625 -3.62 -2.80 -6.64
N GLY A 626 -4.69 -3.56 -6.88
CA GLY A 626 -5.53 -3.48 -8.07
C GLY A 626 -5.21 -4.52 -9.14
N ARG A 627 -5.98 -4.46 -10.24
CA ARG A 627 -5.88 -5.43 -11.33
C ARG A 627 -4.59 -5.24 -12.14
N GLU A 628 -3.92 -6.34 -12.42
CA GLU A 628 -2.73 -6.43 -13.27
C GLU A 628 -2.91 -7.57 -14.31
N PRO A 629 -3.75 -7.37 -15.33
CA PRO A 629 -4.14 -8.43 -16.27
C PRO A 629 -2.97 -9.10 -16.99
N ALA A 630 -1.97 -8.31 -17.39
CA ALA A 630 -0.78 -8.82 -18.08
C ALA A 630 0.03 -9.78 -17.18
N SER A 631 0.25 -9.39 -15.92
CA SER A 631 1.00 -10.21 -14.97
C SER A 631 0.22 -11.45 -14.54
N GLU A 632 -1.12 -11.36 -14.40
CA GLU A 632 -1.95 -12.53 -14.14
C GLU A 632 -1.91 -13.52 -15.31
N ALA A 633 -2.04 -13.02 -16.55
CA ALA A 633 -1.94 -13.87 -17.73
C ALA A 633 -0.60 -14.60 -17.79
N ALA A 634 0.53 -13.94 -17.48
CA ALA A 634 1.85 -14.56 -17.43
C ALA A 634 1.88 -15.77 -16.48
N VAL A 635 1.37 -15.61 -15.26
CA VAL A 635 1.33 -16.68 -14.26
C VAL A 635 0.41 -17.82 -14.70
N ARG A 636 -0.76 -17.51 -15.26
CA ARG A 636 -1.70 -18.52 -15.75
C ARG A 636 -1.13 -19.32 -16.93
N LEU A 637 -0.39 -18.68 -17.82
CA LEU A 637 0.31 -19.36 -18.92
C LEU A 637 1.40 -20.31 -18.40
N LEU A 638 2.18 -19.89 -17.41
CA LEU A 638 3.15 -20.77 -16.76
C LEU A 638 2.48 -21.94 -16.05
N GLN A 639 1.36 -21.72 -15.38
CA GLN A 639 0.58 -22.82 -14.80
C GLN A 639 0.08 -23.80 -15.87
N ALA A 640 -0.36 -23.28 -17.02
CA ALA A 640 -0.82 -24.14 -18.11
C ALA A 640 0.32 -25.02 -18.65
N LEU A 641 1.52 -24.41 -18.82
CA LEU A 641 2.71 -25.10 -19.29
C LEU A 641 3.18 -26.18 -18.31
N VAL A 642 3.27 -25.83 -17.02
CA VAL A 642 3.64 -26.79 -15.94
C VAL A 642 2.61 -27.91 -15.82
N ALA A 643 1.31 -27.59 -15.89
CA ALA A 643 0.27 -28.60 -15.80
C ALA A 643 0.27 -29.57 -17.02
N ALA A 644 0.49 -29.04 -18.23
CA ALA A 644 0.63 -29.85 -19.43
C ALA A 644 1.81 -30.81 -19.32
N ASP A 645 2.94 -30.32 -18.85
CA ASP A 645 4.16 -31.07 -18.69
C ASP A 645 4.08 -32.19 -17.62
N ARG A 646 3.22 -32.00 -16.64
CA ARG A 646 2.85 -33.02 -15.64
C ARG A 646 1.73 -33.97 -16.11
N GLY A 647 1.26 -33.87 -17.35
CA GLY A 647 0.19 -34.70 -17.91
C GLY A 647 -1.24 -34.30 -17.49
N HIS A 648 -1.41 -33.14 -16.86
CA HIS A 648 -2.70 -32.68 -16.32
C HIS A 648 -3.48 -31.84 -17.34
N ALA A 649 -4.00 -32.46 -18.42
CA ALA A 649 -4.70 -31.79 -19.52
C ALA A 649 -5.82 -30.83 -19.09
N ARG A 650 -6.68 -31.27 -18.14
CA ARG A 650 -7.79 -30.43 -17.63
C ARG A 650 -7.30 -29.18 -16.89
N ALA A 651 -6.22 -29.30 -16.12
CA ALA A 651 -5.63 -28.16 -15.39
C ALA A 651 -4.97 -27.18 -16.36
N ALA A 652 -4.24 -27.67 -17.35
CA ALA A 652 -3.65 -26.85 -18.41
C ALA A 652 -4.70 -26.05 -19.18
N ARG A 653 -5.81 -26.69 -19.57
CA ARG A 653 -6.92 -26.04 -20.24
C ARG A 653 -7.57 -24.95 -19.37
N ARG A 654 -7.84 -25.23 -18.08
CA ARG A 654 -8.39 -24.23 -17.16
C ARG A 654 -7.49 -23.02 -17.01
N ALA A 655 -6.19 -23.24 -16.91
CA ALA A 655 -5.21 -22.17 -16.78
C ALA A 655 -5.15 -21.29 -18.04
N LEU A 656 -5.19 -21.87 -19.26
CA LEU A 656 -5.28 -21.12 -20.53
C LEU A 656 -6.55 -20.26 -20.61
N VAL A 657 -7.72 -20.82 -20.24
CA VAL A 657 -8.97 -20.08 -20.19
C VAL A 657 -8.91 -18.94 -19.17
N ALA A 658 -8.26 -19.16 -18.03
CA ALA A 658 -8.07 -18.12 -17.02
C ALA A 658 -7.13 -16.99 -17.52
N ALA A 659 -6.07 -17.35 -18.28
CA ALA A 659 -5.20 -16.35 -18.93
C ALA A 659 -5.98 -15.50 -19.94
N ASP A 660 -6.83 -16.12 -20.77
CA ASP A 660 -7.66 -15.40 -21.73
C ASP A 660 -8.68 -14.46 -21.05
N ARG A 661 -9.28 -14.91 -19.97
CA ARG A 661 -10.18 -14.09 -19.15
C ARG A 661 -9.46 -12.90 -18.48
N ALA A 662 -8.23 -13.11 -17.99
CA ALA A 662 -7.45 -12.04 -17.37
C ALA A 662 -7.24 -10.87 -18.32
N LEU A 663 -6.82 -11.13 -19.56
CA LEU A 663 -6.64 -10.11 -20.59
C LEU A 663 -7.96 -9.60 -21.18
N GLY A 664 -9.02 -10.42 -21.16
CA GLY A 664 -10.33 -10.06 -21.73
C GLY A 664 -10.22 -9.66 -23.20
N ARG A 665 -10.55 -8.38 -23.51
CA ARG A 665 -10.49 -7.82 -24.88
C ARG A 665 -9.16 -7.19 -25.24
N SER A 666 -8.24 -7.05 -24.30
CA SER A 666 -6.93 -6.45 -24.55
C SER A 666 -6.05 -7.39 -25.38
N ALA A 667 -5.19 -6.81 -26.19
CA ALA A 667 -4.22 -7.58 -26.97
C ALA A 667 -3.22 -8.30 -26.05
N THR A 668 -2.72 -9.42 -26.50
CA THR A 668 -1.67 -10.13 -25.76
C THR A 668 -0.40 -9.28 -25.71
N PRO A 669 0.18 -9.04 -24.52
CA PRO A 669 1.48 -8.39 -24.42
C PRO A 669 2.53 -9.13 -25.27
N PRO A 670 3.34 -8.44 -26.07
CA PRO A 670 4.33 -9.07 -26.94
C PRO A 670 5.27 -10.03 -26.21
N VAL A 671 5.72 -9.68 -25.02
CA VAL A 671 6.58 -10.53 -24.16
C VAL A 671 5.93 -11.87 -23.79
N LEU A 672 4.62 -12.00 -23.85
CA LEU A 672 3.88 -13.24 -23.56
C LEU A 672 3.48 -14.03 -24.79
N ALA A 673 3.69 -13.47 -25.99
CA ALA A 673 3.21 -14.09 -27.24
C ALA A 673 3.77 -15.51 -27.43
N ASP A 674 5.08 -15.67 -27.27
CA ASP A 674 5.76 -16.96 -27.41
C ASP A 674 5.39 -17.94 -26.29
N LEU A 675 5.27 -17.46 -25.04
CA LEU A 675 4.82 -18.27 -23.91
C LEU A 675 3.39 -18.79 -24.14
N TRP A 676 2.53 -17.97 -24.73
CA TRP A 676 1.15 -18.36 -25.07
C TRP A 676 1.11 -19.49 -26.09
N VAL A 677 1.91 -19.38 -27.16
CA VAL A 677 2.04 -20.44 -28.18
C VAL A 677 2.56 -21.73 -27.55
N ARG A 678 3.62 -21.65 -26.75
CA ARG A 678 4.21 -22.81 -26.04
C ARG A 678 3.19 -23.50 -25.12
N ALA A 679 2.49 -22.72 -24.28
CA ALA A 679 1.51 -23.26 -23.35
C ALA A 679 0.31 -23.92 -24.09
N THR A 680 -0.11 -23.33 -25.23
CA THR A 680 -1.18 -23.87 -26.06
C THR A 680 -0.75 -25.18 -26.73
N ALA A 681 0.47 -25.22 -27.31
CA ALA A 681 0.99 -26.41 -27.96
C ALA A 681 1.20 -27.55 -26.95
N ALA A 682 1.77 -27.25 -25.78
CA ALA A 682 1.95 -28.24 -24.71
C ALA A 682 0.60 -28.81 -24.23
N ALA A 683 -0.42 -27.96 -24.04
CA ALA A 683 -1.74 -28.40 -23.64
C ALA A 683 -2.42 -29.30 -24.71
N ARG A 684 -2.19 -29.02 -26.01
CA ARG A 684 -2.69 -29.85 -27.10
C ARG A 684 -2.05 -31.23 -27.16
N LEU A 685 -0.75 -31.34 -26.88
CA LEU A 685 -0.02 -32.60 -26.88
C LEU A 685 -0.50 -33.58 -25.79
N VAL A 686 -1.09 -33.06 -24.73
CA VAL A 686 -1.58 -33.85 -23.58
C VAL A 686 -3.11 -34.06 -23.63
N ASP A 687 -3.82 -33.26 -24.44
CA ASP A 687 -5.28 -33.33 -24.57
C ASP A 687 -5.66 -34.28 -25.70
N ASP A 688 -6.57 -35.22 -25.47
CA ASP A 688 -7.05 -36.24 -26.43
C ASP A 688 -7.81 -35.63 -27.64
N GLY A 689 -7.54 -34.39 -28.00
CA GLY A 689 -8.01 -33.76 -29.23
C GLY A 689 -9.43 -33.21 -29.23
N THR A 690 -10.10 -33.14 -28.08
CA THR A 690 -11.55 -32.81 -27.99
C THR A 690 -11.88 -31.31 -27.79
N GLY A 691 -10.92 -30.39 -27.82
CA GLY A 691 -11.14 -28.97 -27.49
C GLY A 691 -10.90 -27.95 -28.60
N PRO A 692 -11.95 -27.46 -29.33
CA PRO A 692 -11.80 -26.45 -30.39
C PRO A 692 -11.36 -25.06 -29.89
N ALA A 693 -11.47 -24.77 -28.61
CA ALA A 693 -11.16 -23.45 -28.03
C ALA A 693 -9.69 -23.21 -27.69
N LEU A 694 -8.85 -24.27 -27.61
CA LEU A 694 -7.42 -24.14 -27.38
C LEU A 694 -6.76 -23.51 -28.61
N GLY A 695 -6.16 -22.35 -28.44
CA GLY A 695 -5.48 -21.63 -29.51
C GLY A 695 -6.32 -20.62 -30.27
N ALA A 696 -7.59 -20.40 -29.90
CA ALA A 696 -8.42 -19.37 -30.53
C ALA A 696 -7.78 -17.98 -30.50
N ARG A 697 -7.15 -17.59 -29.38
CA ARG A 697 -6.41 -16.33 -29.26
C ARG A 697 -5.15 -16.34 -30.13
N VAL A 698 -4.38 -17.45 -30.11
CA VAL A 698 -3.18 -17.60 -30.95
C VAL A 698 -3.53 -17.39 -32.42
N ALA A 699 -4.59 -18.02 -32.91
CA ALA A 699 -5.03 -17.89 -34.28
C ALA A 699 -5.58 -16.48 -34.60
N ARG A 700 -6.40 -15.91 -33.69
CA ARG A 700 -7.01 -14.58 -33.88
C ARG A 700 -5.96 -13.46 -33.91
N GLU A 701 -5.00 -13.48 -33.00
CA GLU A 701 -3.99 -12.44 -32.85
C GLU A 701 -2.67 -12.77 -33.60
N ARG A 702 -2.57 -13.96 -34.24
CA ARG A 702 -1.35 -14.45 -34.91
C ARG A 702 -0.13 -14.41 -34.00
N LEU A 703 -0.29 -14.91 -32.77
CA LEU A 703 0.72 -14.85 -31.74
C LEU A 703 1.95 -15.70 -32.04
N GLY A 704 3.09 -15.26 -31.53
CA GLY A 704 4.35 -15.96 -31.48
C GLY A 704 5.30 -15.57 -32.61
N SER A 705 6.59 -15.69 -32.31
CA SER A 705 7.64 -15.59 -33.31
C SER A 705 7.58 -16.75 -34.30
N ALA A 706 8.00 -16.53 -35.54
CA ALA A 706 8.00 -17.58 -36.55
C ALA A 706 8.81 -18.83 -36.08
N ALA A 707 9.88 -18.61 -35.33
CA ALA A 707 10.71 -19.65 -34.76
C ALA A 707 9.98 -20.51 -33.70
N VAL A 708 9.29 -19.88 -32.74
CA VAL A 708 8.52 -20.63 -31.72
C VAL A 708 7.34 -21.37 -32.34
N VAL A 709 6.63 -20.76 -33.29
CA VAL A 709 5.53 -21.41 -34.01
C VAL A 709 6.05 -22.64 -34.77
N ALA A 710 7.19 -22.49 -35.45
CA ALA A 710 7.82 -23.59 -36.20
C ALA A 710 8.24 -24.76 -35.27
N VAL A 711 8.90 -24.43 -34.14
CA VAL A 711 9.34 -25.45 -33.15
C VAL A 711 8.14 -26.16 -32.51
N CYS A 712 7.13 -25.43 -32.08
CA CYS A 712 5.92 -26.03 -31.51
C CYS A 712 5.18 -26.91 -32.53
N GLY A 713 5.02 -26.43 -33.78
CA GLY A 713 4.41 -27.20 -34.87
C GLY A 713 5.24 -28.44 -35.23
N ALA A 714 6.57 -28.35 -35.22
CA ALA A 714 7.45 -29.48 -35.44
C ALA A 714 7.31 -30.58 -34.38
N ARG A 715 7.12 -30.18 -33.10
CA ARG A 715 6.82 -31.14 -31.99
C ARG A 715 5.49 -31.86 -32.21
N GLU A 716 4.45 -31.14 -32.64
CA GLU A 716 3.17 -31.75 -33.01
C GLU A 716 3.31 -32.69 -34.20
N LEU A 717 4.11 -32.34 -35.20
CA LEU A 717 4.43 -33.20 -36.35
C LEU A 717 5.19 -34.48 -35.95
N LEU A 718 6.17 -34.34 -35.02
CA LEU A 718 6.87 -35.51 -34.45
C LEU A 718 5.92 -36.43 -33.69
N ALA A 719 5.02 -35.89 -32.88
CA ALA A 719 4.01 -36.68 -32.18
C ALA A 719 3.08 -37.42 -33.15
N ALA A 720 2.77 -36.80 -34.31
CA ALA A 720 1.99 -37.41 -35.38
C ALA A 720 2.78 -38.35 -36.32
N GLY A 721 4.09 -38.65 -36.01
CA GLY A 721 4.93 -39.52 -36.83
C GLY A 721 5.47 -38.93 -38.14
N ARG A 722 5.25 -37.62 -38.37
CA ARG A 722 5.64 -36.89 -39.61
C ARG A 722 7.05 -36.34 -39.53
N THR A 723 8.06 -37.19 -39.34
CA THR A 723 9.44 -36.84 -39.04
C THR A 723 10.09 -35.90 -40.07
N GLY A 724 10.03 -36.20 -41.39
CA GLY A 724 10.61 -35.34 -42.42
C GLY A 724 9.98 -33.98 -42.56
N ALA A 725 8.66 -33.82 -42.15
CA ALA A 725 8.04 -32.52 -42.12
C ALA A 725 8.49 -31.72 -40.91
N ALA A 726 8.69 -32.39 -39.77
CA ALA A 726 9.19 -31.75 -38.54
C ALA A 726 10.64 -31.22 -38.73
N GLU A 727 11.52 -32.02 -39.35
CA GLU A 727 12.91 -31.63 -39.69
C GLU A 727 12.95 -30.38 -40.58
N ARG A 728 12.14 -30.36 -41.64
CA ARG A 728 12.04 -29.17 -42.53
C ARG A 728 11.50 -27.94 -41.81
N ALA A 729 10.62 -28.08 -40.88
CA ALA A 729 10.01 -26.95 -40.13
C ALA A 729 11.02 -26.23 -39.24
N VAL A 730 12.04 -26.91 -38.75
CA VAL A 730 13.09 -26.34 -37.87
C VAL A 730 14.42 -26.11 -38.57
N ALA A 731 14.52 -26.43 -39.91
CA ALA A 731 15.74 -26.29 -40.65
C ALA A 731 16.35 -24.88 -40.57
N GLY A 732 17.62 -24.78 -40.15
CA GLY A 732 18.32 -23.51 -40.00
C GLY A 732 18.06 -22.72 -38.72
N LEU A 733 17.07 -23.09 -37.93
CA LEU A 733 16.80 -22.38 -36.65
C LEU A 733 17.87 -22.61 -35.60
N GLY A 734 18.54 -23.77 -35.61
CA GLY A 734 19.64 -24.10 -34.70
C GLY A 734 20.97 -23.42 -35.01
N ASP A 735 21.16 -23.01 -36.28
CA ASP A 735 22.44 -22.53 -36.82
C ASP A 735 22.49 -21.01 -37.05
N ALA A 736 21.42 -20.27 -36.71
CA ALA A 736 21.34 -18.82 -36.91
C ALA A 736 22.50 -18.11 -36.19
N PRO A 737 23.40 -17.41 -36.93
CA PRO A 737 24.53 -16.70 -36.35
C PRO A 737 24.02 -15.45 -35.61
N GLY A 738 24.44 -15.26 -34.39
CA GLY A 738 24.21 -14.03 -33.62
C GLY A 738 23.63 -14.23 -32.24
N GLU A 739 23.86 -13.28 -31.36
CA GLU A 739 23.35 -13.20 -29.99
C GLU A 739 21.82 -12.94 -29.93
N GLU A 740 21.14 -12.87 -31.07
CA GLU A 740 19.78 -12.34 -31.21
C GLU A 740 18.63 -13.38 -31.14
N GLY A 741 18.94 -14.67 -30.88
CA GLY A 741 17.90 -15.70 -30.80
C GLY A 741 17.63 -16.20 -29.39
N ASP A 742 16.32 -16.42 -29.03
CA ASP A 742 15.97 -17.11 -27.80
C ASP A 742 16.67 -18.46 -27.70
N VAL A 743 17.57 -18.58 -26.73
CA VAL A 743 18.38 -19.80 -26.51
C VAL A 743 17.53 -21.06 -26.37
N VAL A 744 16.34 -20.93 -25.75
CA VAL A 744 15.42 -22.05 -25.56
C VAL A 744 14.85 -22.54 -26.89
N VAL A 745 14.50 -21.63 -27.81
CA VAL A 745 14.03 -21.99 -29.16
C VAL A 745 15.09 -22.74 -29.94
N ARG A 746 16.35 -22.28 -29.90
CA ARG A 746 17.48 -22.92 -30.59
C ARG A 746 17.78 -24.31 -30.03
N VAL A 747 17.72 -24.46 -28.71
CA VAL A 747 17.85 -25.77 -28.04
C VAL A 747 16.74 -26.71 -28.48
N GLU A 748 15.49 -26.27 -28.48
CA GLU A 748 14.32 -27.06 -28.87
C GLU A 748 14.37 -27.43 -30.35
N ALA A 749 14.78 -26.51 -31.23
CA ALA A 749 14.95 -26.78 -32.66
C ALA A 749 16.01 -27.89 -32.92
N ALA A 750 17.14 -27.78 -32.27
CA ALA A 750 18.20 -28.81 -32.37
C ALA A 750 17.74 -30.18 -31.81
N LEU A 751 16.94 -30.21 -30.75
CA LEU A 751 16.37 -31.45 -30.21
C LEU A 751 15.31 -32.06 -31.13
N VAL A 752 14.48 -31.23 -31.81
CA VAL A 752 13.53 -31.69 -32.84
C VAL A 752 14.27 -32.30 -34.02
N GLU A 753 15.34 -31.67 -34.49
CA GLU A 753 16.21 -32.21 -35.56
C GLU A 753 16.82 -33.58 -35.14
N ALA A 754 17.42 -33.64 -33.94
CA ALA A 754 17.96 -34.86 -33.39
C ALA A 754 16.91 -35.97 -33.28
N SER A 755 15.69 -35.65 -32.81
CA SER A 755 14.59 -36.60 -32.71
C SER A 755 14.13 -37.12 -34.08
N ALA A 756 14.06 -36.24 -35.07
CA ALA A 756 13.68 -36.64 -36.44
C ALA A 756 14.71 -37.59 -37.06
N LEU A 757 16.00 -37.29 -36.89
CA LEU A 757 17.10 -38.13 -37.35
C LEU A 757 17.17 -39.47 -36.63
N ALA A 758 16.92 -39.51 -35.33
CA ALA A 758 16.86 -40.74 -34.53
C ALA A 758 15.76 -41.68 -35.03
N ARG A 759 14.56 -41.16 -35.26
CA ARG A 759 13.40 -41.92 -35.82
C ARG A 759 13.63 -42.37 -37.24
N ALA A 760 14.46 -41.68 -38.02
CA ALA A 760 14.88 -42.10 -39.36
C ALA A 760 15.97 -43.16 -39.33
N GLY A 761 16.44 -43.60 -38.15
CA GLY A 761 17.49 -44.61 -37.99
C GLY A 761 18.89 -44.18 -38.43
N THR A 762 19.14 -42.86 -38.51
CA THR A 762 20.42 -42.33 -38.95
C THR A 762 21.42 -42.19 -37.79
N ARG A 763 22.72 -42.40 -38.03
CA ARG A 763 23.80 -42.19 -37.04
C ARG A 763 24.20 -40.69 -36.88
N ARG A 764 23.52 -39.75 -37.56
CA ARG A 764 23.86 -38.32 -37.57
C ARG A 764 23.24 -37.53 -36.41
N VAL A 765 22.79 -38.21 -35.36
CA VAL A 765 22.10 -37.62 -34.20
C VAL A 765 23.05 -36.80 -33.31
N ASP A 766 24.35 -37.17 -33.27
CA ASP A 766 25.32 -36.58 -32.33
C ASP A 766 25.56 -35.09 -32.57
N ALA A 767 25.53 -34.61 -33.84
CA ALA A 767 25.79 -33.21 -34.15
C ALA A 767 24.69 -32.26 -33.65
N PRO A 768 23.37 -32.43 -33.98
CA PRO A 768 22.34 -31.57 -33.46
C PRO A 768 22.17 -31.70 -31.93
N LEU A 769 22.40 -32.90 -31.37
CA LEU A 769 22.35 -33.09 -29.92
C LEU A 769 23.52 -32.38 -29.21
N GLY A 770 24.72 -32.38 -29.78
CA GLY A 770 25.87 -31.62 -29.29
C GLY A 770 25.59 -30.11 -29.30
N ARG A 771 25.05 -29.58 -30.42
CA ARG A 771 24.64 -28.18 -30.51
C ARG A 771 23.59 -27.81 -29.44
N ALA A 772 22.59 -28.67 -29.23
CA ALA A 772 21.58 -28.42 -28.18
C ALA A 772 22.22 -28.29 -26.79
N LEU A 773 23.15 -29.19 -26.46
CA LEU A 773 23.87 -29.17 -25.17
C LEU A 773 24.77 -27.94 -25.02
N ASP A 774 25.50 -27.56 -26.11
CA ASP A 774 26.35 -26.36 -26.08
C ASP A 774 25.54 -25.07 -25.89
N LEU A 775 24.44 -24.92 -26.62
CA LEU A 775 23.54 -23.80 -26.49
C LEU A 775 22.90 -23.70 -25.06
N ALA A 776 22.53 -24.85 -24.52
CA ALA A 776 21.87 -24.90 -23.20
C ALA A 776 22.82 -24.66 -22.01
N ALA A 777 24.14 -24.83 -22.22
CA ALA A 777 25.12 -24.85 -21.12
C ALA A 777 25.23 -23.53 -20.38
N ALA A 778 25.25 -22.40 -21.09
CA ALA A 778 25.40 -21.07 -20.51
C ALA A 778 24.25 -20.72 -19.52
N GLU A 779 23.01 -20.96 -19.92
CA GLU A 779 21.82 -20.63 -19.13
C GLU A 779 21.26 -21.82 -18.33
N ARG A 780 21.90 -22.99 -18.45
CA ARG A 780 21.51 -24.25 -17.77
C ARG A 780 20.08 -24.67 -18.09
N VAL A 781 19.70 -24.62 -19.36
CA VAL A 781 18.36 -24.99 -19.84
C VAL A 781 18.23 -26.51 -19.86
N VAL A 782 17.45 -27.08 -18.97
CA VAL A 782 17.31 -28.56 -18.79
C VAL A 782 15.99 -29.07 -19.39
N ARG A 783 14.90 -28.33 -19.23
CA ARG A 783 13.54 -28.80 -19.52
C ARG A 783 13.31 -29.38 -20.92
N PRO A 784 13.83 -28.80 -22.03
CA PRO A 784 13.66 -29.37 -23.35
C PRO A 784 14.25 -30.77 -23.50
N PHE A 785 15.32 -31.08 -22.80
CA PHE A 785 15.92 -32.43 -22.80
C PHE A 785 15.04 -33.46 -22.09
N LEU A 786 14.33 -33.07 -21.06
CA LEU A 786 13.37 -33.95 -20.36
C LEU A 786 12.12 -34.23 -21.19
N ALA A 787 11.76 -33.33 -22.09
CA ALA A 787 10.60 -33.50 -22.98
C ALA A 787 10.85 -34.58 -24.09
N VAL A 788 12.09 -34.99 -24.32
CA VAL A 788 12.44 -36.06 -25.27
C VAL A 788 12.76 -37.38 -24.57
N ARG A 789 12.54 -37.50 -23.25
CA ARG A 789 12.69 -38.78 -22.52
C ARG A 789 11.62 -39.79 -22.98
N GLY A 790 12.00 -41.06 -22.92
CA GLY A 790 11.13 -42.13 -23.39
C GLY A 790 11.06 -42.24 -24.91
N THR A 791 11.99 -41.57 -25.61
CA THR A 791 12.09 -41.60 -27.07
C THR A 791 13.40 -42.24 -27.52
N GLU A 792 13.58 -42.27 -28.84
CA GLU A 792 14.80 -42.80 -29.50
C GLU A 792 16.06 -42.00 -29.13
N LEU A 793 15.93 -40.86 -28.44
CA LEU A 793 17.04 -40.03 -27.98
C LEU A 793 17.60 -40.42 -26.61
N ASP A 794 16.96 -41.25 -25.82
CA ASP A 794 17.42 -41.59 -24.46
C ASP A 794 18.88 -42.05 -24.40
N GLU A 795 19.22 -43.04 -25.20
CA GLU A 795 20.61 -43.58 -25.22
C GLU A 795 21.63 -42.61 -25.84
N PRO A 796 21.35 -41.93 -26.98
CA PRO A 796 22.24 -40.89 -27.49
C PRO A 796 22.47 -39.75 -26.52
N LEU A 797 21.40 -39.25 -25.84
CA LEU A 797 21.48 -38.19 -24.85
C LEU A 797 22.31 -38.61 -23.63
N ALA A 798 22.07 -39.79 -23.07
CA ALA A 798 22.86 -40.31 -21.95
C ALA A 798 24.35 -40.41 -22.29
N ARG A 799 24.69 -40.90 -23.48
CA ARG A 799 26.07 -40.94 -23.95
C ARG A 799 26.69 -39.55 -24.12
N ALA A 800 25.94 -38.61 -24.68
CA ALA A 800 26.44 -37.26 -24.91
C ALA A 800 26.67 -36.53 -23.56
N VAL A 801 25.76 -36.67 -22.60
CA VAL A 801 25.85 -36.11 -21.26
C VAL A 801 27.01 -36.74 -20.46
N ALA A 802 27.23 -38.06 -20.60
CA ALA A 802 28.36 -38.77 -19.93
C ALA A 802 29.74 -38.25 -20.35
N ARG A 803 29.86 -37.74 -21.57
CA ARG A 803 31.14 -37.20 -22.12
C ARG A 803 31.42 -35.76 -21.65
N ARG A 804 30.48 -35.10 -20.99
CA ARG A 804 30.60 -33.71 -20.56
C ARG A 804 30.87 -33.62 -19.06
N GLY A 805 31.68 -32.63 -18.65
CA GLY A 805 32.01 -32.33 -17.27
C GLY A 805 31.41 -31.02 -16.75
N ASP A 806 30.54 -30.37 -17.54
CA ASP A 806 29.96 -29.05 -17.17
C ASP A 806 28.75 -29.15 -16.21
N ALA A 807 28.31 -28.00 -15.68
CA ALA A 807 27.23 -27.92 -14.74
C ALA A 807 25.88 -28.40 -15.32
N LEU A 808 25.63 -28.19 -16.63
CA LEU A 808 24.45 -28.68 -17.32
C LEU A 808 24.42 -30.22 -17.33
N ALA A 809 25.56 -30.87 -17.67
CA ALA A 809 25.65 -32.33 -17.67
C ALA A 809 25.44 -32.92 -16.27
N ALA A 810 25.93 -32.27 -15.22
CA ALA A 810 25.65 -32.66 -13.83
C ALA A 810 24.15 -32.62 -13.51
N LEU A 811 23.45 -31.54 -13.88
CA LEU A 811 21.99 -31.39 -13.69
C LEU A 811 21.24 -32.45 -14.51
N LEU A 812 21.60 -32.66 -15.80
CA LEU A 812 20.94 -33.64 -16.65
C LEU A 812 21.12 -35.07 -16.10
N ARG A 813 22.30 -35.44 -15.59
CA ARG A 813 22.51 -36.74 -14.93
C ARG A 813 21.57 -36.95 -13.77
N THR A 814 21.45 -35.99 -12.88
CA THR A 814 20.53 -36.07 -11.74
C THR A 814 19.11 -36.39 -12.18
N HIS A 815 18.65 -35.81 -13.29
CA HIS A 815 17.31 -36.04 -13.81
C HIS A 815 17.18 -37.31 -14.65
N LEU A 816 18.23 -37.69 -15.39
CA LEU A 816 18.24 -38.90 -16.23
C LEU A 816 18.35 -40.19 -15.40
N ASP A 817 19.12 -40.14 -14.29
CA ASP A 817 19.31 -41.29 -13.39
C ASP A 817 18.11 -41.47 -12.41
N ALA A 818 17.26 -40.44 -12.26
CA ALA A 818 16.05 -40.55 -11.44
C ALA A 818 15.10 -41.60 -12.10
N PRO A 819 14.59 -42.60 -11.35
CA PRO A 819 13.59 -43.52 -11.87
C PRO A 819 12.41 -42.71 -12.40
N GLY A 820 11.94 -43.05 -13.59
CA GLY A 820 10.84 -42.32 -14.25
C GLY A 820 9.71 -42.11 -13.27
N ARG A 821 9.31 -40.86 -13.08
CA ARG A 821 8.28 -40.45 -12.14
C ARG A 821 7.01 -41.26 -12.44
N ALA A 822 6.68 -42.16 -11.54
CA ALA A 822 5.42 -42.92 -11.65
C ALA A 822 4.26 -41.91 -11.73
N PRO A 823 3.22 -42.18 -12.51
CA PRO A 823 2.07 -41.26 -12.57
C PRO A 823 1.55 -41.02 -11.16
N GLU A 824 1.50 -39.73 -10.80
CA GLU A 824 1.00 -39.31 -9.48
C GLU A 824 -0.42 -39.84 -9.25
N PRO A 825 -0.80 -40.08 -7.98
CA PRO A 825 -2.02 -40.78 -7.64
C PRO A 825 -3.25 -40.08 -8.19
N VAL A 826 -4.13 -40.90 -8.71
CA VAL A 826 -5.45 -40.65 -9.28
C VAL A 826 -6.09 -39.34 -8.81
N PRO A 827 -6.48 -38.44 -9.75
CA PRO A 827 -7.21 -37.23 -9.41
C PRO A 827 -8.51 -37.56 -8.68
N LEU A 828 -8.89 -36.68 -7.77
CA LEU A 828 -10.15 -36.77 -7.04
C LEU A 828 -11.30 -37.11 -8.01
N VAL A 829 -12.04 -38.14 -7.69
CA VAL A 829 -13.23 -38.57 -8.48
C VAL A 829 -14.26 -37.46 -8.59
N GLU A 830 -14.27 -36.54 -7.62
CA GLU A 830 -15.13 -35.36 -7.57
C GLU A 830 -14.30 -34.13 -7.13
N PRO A 831 -14.18 -33.05 -7.93
CA PRO A 831 -13.37 -31.87 -7.59
C PRO A 831 -13.95 -31.14 -6.37
N LEU A 832 -13.06 -30.54 -5.58
CA LEU A 832 -13.45 -29.64 -4.49
C LEU A 832 -14.02 -28.35 -5.08
N THR A 833 -15.13 -27.88 -4.52
CA THR A 833 -15.70 -26.56 -4.86
C THR A 833 -14.85 -25.44 -4.25
N GLU A 834 -15.00 -24.19 -4.72
CA GLU A 834 -14.29 -23.03 -4.16
C GLU A 834 -14.51 -22.88 -2.65
N ARG A 835 -15.72 -23.15 -2.16
CA ARG A 835 -16.04 -23.12 -0.73
C ARG A 835 -15.35 -24.24 0.07
N GLU A 836 -15.27 -25.44 -0.50
CA GLU A 836 -14.57 -26.57 0.10
C GLU A 836 -13.05 -26.36 0.10
N LEU A 837 -12.51 -25.74 -0.95
CA LEU A 837 -11.10 -25.31 -1.02
C LEU A 837 -10.79 -24.25 0.03
N ALA A 838 -11.65 -23.24 0.19
CA ALA A 838 -11.50 -22.21 1.21
C ALA A 838 -11.51 -22.81 2.63
N VAL A 839 -12.42 -23.74 2.91
CA VAL A 839 -12.44 -24.45 4.20
C VAL A 839 -11.17 -25.28 4.38
N LEU A 840 -10.74 -26.05 3.36
CA LEU A 840 -9.54 -26.89 3.42
C LEU A 840 -8.26 -26.07 3.64
N ALA A 841 -8.15 -24.86 3.03
CA ALA A 841 -7.00 -23.97 3.16
C ALA A 841 -6.79 -23.44 4.59
N VAL A 842 -7.86 -23.31 5.37
CA VAL A 842 -7.79 -22.85 6.77
C VAL A 842 -7.48 -23.99 7.75
N LEU A 843 -7.66 -25.26 7.36
CA LEU A 843 -7.47 -26.40 8.27
C LEU A 843 -6.05 -26.54 8.85
N PRO A 844 -4.94 -26.18 8.16
CA PRO A 844 -3.60 -26.28 8.73
C PRO A 844 -3.36 -25.38 9.95
N SER A 845 -4.13 -24.28 10.09
CA SER A 845 -4.00 -23.32 11.20
C SER A 845 -4.42 -23.87 12.57
N MET A 846 -4.88 -25.14 12.68
CA MET A 846 -5.43 -25.74 13.90
C MET A 846 -6.67 -25.03 14.49
N ALA A 847 -7.25 -24.09 13.76
CA ALA A 847 -8.45 -23.34 14.15
C ALA A 847 -9.65 -24.27 14.39
N SER A 848 -10.45 -24.02 15.42
CA SER A 848 -11.69 -24.74 15.68
C SER A 848 -12.72 -24.50 14.58
N ASN A 849 -13.74 -25.33 14.46
CA ASN A 849 -14.80 -25.13 13.46
C ASN A 849 -15.54 -23.79 13.66
N ALA A 850 -15.54 -23.24 14.89
CA ALA A 850 -16.13 -21.94 15.17
C ALA A 850 -15.24 -20.80 14.65
N GLU A 851 -13.94 -20.92 14.79
CA GLU A 851 -12.97 -19.96 14.24
C GLU A 851 -12.95 -20.00 12.70
N VAL A 852 -12.96 -21.19 12.10
CA VAL A 852 -13.10 -21.35 10.64
C VAL A 852 -14.40 -20.73 10.13
N ALA A 853 -15.51 -20.87 10.88
CA ALA A 853 -16.79 -20.27 10.55
C ALA A 853 -16.75 -18.74 10.60
N ALA A 854 -16.05 -18.18 11.60
CA ALA A 854 -15.83 -16.74 11.73
C ALA A 854 -14.95 -16.21 10.59
N ASP A 855 -13.84 -16.89 10.28
CA ASP A 855 -12.89 -16.48 9.22
C ASP A 855 -13.53 -16.49 7.82
N LEU A 856 -14.45 -17.43 7.56
CA LEU A 856 -15.10 -17.58 6.26
C LEU A 856 -16.50 -16.96 6.20
N PHE A 857 -16.94 -16.24 7.25
CA PHE A 857 -18.25 -15.59 7.36
C PHE A 857 -19.44 -16.53 7.09
N VAL A 858 -19.38 -17.74 7.66
CA VAL A 858 -20.44 -18.78 7.52
C VAL A 858 -20.83 -19.36 8.88
N SER A 859 -21.93 -20.12 8.92
CA SER A 859 -22.31 -20.80 10.16
C SER A 859 -21.41 -22.01 10.45
N VAL A 860 -21.26 -22.38 11.74
CA VAL A 860 -20.50 -23.56 12.17
C VAL A 860 -21.09 -24.84 11.52
N ASN A 861 -22.40 -24.90 11.32
CA ASN A 861 -23.04 -26.00 10.66
C ASN A 861 -22.68 -26.06 9.17
N THR A 862 -22.51 -24.93 8.51
CA THR A 862 -22.04 -24.85 7.12
C THR A 862 -20.61 -25.37 7.00
N VAL A 863 -19.72 -24.98 7.93
CA VAL A 863 -18.34 -25.51 7.97
C VAL A 863 -18.34 -27.04 8.16
N LYS A 864 -19.15 -27.57 9.08
CA LYS A 864 -19.28 -29.03 9.28
C LYS A 864 -19.77 -29.76 8.02
N ALA A 865 -20.73 -29.18 7.30
CA ALA A 865 -21.21 -29.72 6.03
C ALA A 865 -20.12 -29.76 4.96
N HIS A 866 -19.37 -28.65 4.81
CA HIS A 866 -18.23 -28.58 3.89
C HIS A 866 -17.11 -29.56 4.29
N LEU A 867 -16.77 -29.68 5.56
CA LEU A 867 -15.77 -30.66 6.04
C LEU A 867 -16.19 -32.10 5.73
N LYS A 868 -17.44 -32.45 5.95
CA LYS A 868 -17.96 -33.79 5.60
C LYS A 868 -17.82 -34.07 4.10
N SER A 869 -18.13 -33.08 3.26
CA SER A 869 -17.97 -33.16 1.80
C SER A 869 -16.51 -33.26 1.38
N VAL A 870 -15.63 -32.42 1.98
CA VAL A 870 -14.17 -32.45 1.76
C VAL A 870 -13.60 -33.83 2.12
N TYR A 871 -13.94 -34.36 3.29
CA TYR A 871 -13.45 -35.70 3.71
C TYR A 871 -13.89 -36.81 2.76
N ARG A 872 -15.15 -36.75 2.32
CA ARG A 872 -15.69 -37.72 1.33
C ARG A 872 -14.93 -37.61 -0.01
N LYS A 873 -14.71 -36.39 -0.50
CA LYS A 873 -14.05 -36.15 -1.81
C LYS A 873 -12.56 -36.46 -1.78
N LEU A 874 -11.90 -36.24 -0.64
CA LEU A 874 -10.49 -36.59 -0.43
C LEU A 874 -10.28 -38.08 -0.08
N GLY A 875 -11.37 -38.80 0.25
CA GLY A 875 -11.30 -40.22 0.68
C GLY A 875 -10.62 -40.38 2.04
N VAL A 876 -10.82 -39.43 2.98
CA VAL A 876 -10.17 -39.41 4.28
C VAL A 876 -11.18 -39.34 5.42
N GLY A 877 -10.79 -39.85 6.61
CA GLY A 877 -11.68 -39.92 7.78
C GLY A 877 -11.44 -38.84 8.82
N SER A 878 -10.36 -38.02 8.71
CA SER A 878 -9.99 -37.06 9.74
C SER A 878 -9.44 -35.76 9.18
N ARG A 879 -9.51 -34.68 9.99
CA ARG A 879 -8.92 -33.37 9.68
C ARG A 879 -7.44 -33.45 9.34
N ARG A 880 -6.68 -34.24 10.15
CA ARG A 880 -5.24 -34.42 9.97
C ARG A 880 -4.93 -35.10 8.63
N GLU A 881 -5.73 -36.08 8.26
CA GLU A 881 -5.61 -36.75 6.95
C GLU A 881 -6.01 -35.85 5.80
N ALA A 882 -7.04 -35.00 5.97
CA ALA A 882 -7.47 -34.05 4.96
C ALA A 882 -6.36 -33.01 4.67
N VAL A 883 -5.70 -32.48 5.71
CA VAL A 883 -4.56 -31.57 5.56
C VAL A 883 -3.38 -32.27 4.87
N ARG A 884 -3.03 -33.50 5.28
CA ARG A 884 -1.98 -34.27 4.64
C ARG A 884 -2.30 -34.52 3.15
N ARG A 885 -3.52 -34.98 2.87
CA ARG A 885 -3.97 -35.27 1.50
C ARG A 885 -4.07 -34.00 0.65
N GLY A 886 -4.51 -32.89 1.25
CA GLY A 886 -4.52 -31.58 0.60
C GLY A 886 -3.12 -31.09 0.22
N ARG A 887 -2.12 -31.35 1.06
CA ARG A 887 -0.71 -31.08 0.77
C ARG A 887 -0.16 -31.97 -0.35
N GLU A 888 -0.46 -33.27 -0.30
CA GLU A 888 -0.10 -34.24 -1.37
C GLU A 888 -0.69 -33.84 -2.73
N LEU A 889 -1.88 -33.24 -2.73
CA LEU A 889 -2.58 -32.76 -3.93
C LEU A 889 -2.22 -31.32 -4.32
N GLY A 890 -1.35 -30.62 -3.56
CA GLY A 890 -0.95 -29.23 -3.81
C GLY A 890 -2.09 -28.20 -3.66
N VAL A 891 -3.17 -28.54 -2.95
CA VAL A 891 -4.34 -27.68 -2.73
C VAL A 891 -4.28 -26.93 -1.41
N VAL A 892 -3.34 -27.28 -0.54
CA VAL A 892 -3.09 -26.67 0.78
C VAL A 892 -1.60 -26.56 0.98
N PRO A 893 -1.09 -25.43 1.52
CA PRO A 893 0.32 -25.23 1.80
C PRO A 893 0.91 -26.17 2.84
#